data_e2bb7429a72a6c410af9cca5d1065b7a
#
_entry.id   e2bb7429a72a6c410af9cca5d1065b7a
#
_cell.length_a   1.000
_cell.length_b   1.000
_cell.length_c   1.000
_cell.angle_alpha   90.00
_cell.angle_beta   90.00
_cell.angle_gamma   90.00
#
_symmetry.space_group_name_H-M   'P 1'
#
loop_
_entity.id
_entity.type
_entity.pdbx_description
1 polymer ?
#
loop_
_entity_poly.entity_id
_entity_poly.type
_entity_poly.pdbx_seq_one_letter_code
_entity_poly.pdbx_strand_id
1 'polypeptide(L)'
;DCITKSAENPRHARSLSSSRKSATNSVLWFFGEDLPGVPNKRSGGICFGTKVAPIFFNTMEDAGALVFEASVDDINHGDIITILPYDGKILDHSGEIITEFSHKSDVILDEVRAGGRINLIVGRGLTQRAREYLKLPASVVFREPQSADTTSKGFTLAQKMVGKACGKPGIRPGTYCEPQMTTVGSQDTTGPMTRDELKDLACLGFSADLVMQSFCHTAAYPKPIDIETQHSLPDFIMNRGGVSLRPGDGIIHSWLNRMLLPDTVGTGGDSHTRFPMGISFPGGSGLVAFAAATGVMPLDMPESVLVKFSGKMQKGITLRDLVHAIPYYAIKEGLLTVEKKGKKNIFSGRILEIEGIDDLTVEQAFELSDASAERSAAGCTIKLSEKSVGGYLKSNITLLQWMISEGYGDIRTIQRRIQKMKDWLADPILMEADSDAEYSAVISIDLNEISEPIVCCPNDPDDAKLLSDVAGDQVDDVFIGSCMTNIGHFRAAGKLLDEADSINTRFWICPPTRMDAHTLMEEGYYNIYGKAGARTEMPGCSLCMGNQARVLAGATVLSTSTRNFPNRLGDGANVYLTSAELASVGGILGRLPTSDEYFAYAKKIDSMATEIYRYMNFDQIASFQNAAEKADTILAKEIVDVS
;
A
#
# COMPACT_ATOMS: atom_id res chain seq x y z
N ASP A 1 -28.12 -17.61 16.67
CA ASP A 1 -28.45 -18.74 15.77
C ASP A 1 -27.43 -19.00 14.65
N CYS A 2 -26.82 -17.97 14.06
CA CYS A 2 -25.76 -18.17 13.05
C CYS A 2 -24.45 -18.68 13.65
N ILE A 3 -24.12 -18.32 14.87
CA ILE A 3 -22.86 -18.68 15.54
C ILE A 3 -22.88 -20.15 15.97
N THR A 4 -24.00 -20.65 16.46
CA THR A 4 -24.15 -22.05 16.88
C THR A 4 -24.09 -23.04 15.72
N LYS A 5 -24.61 -22.68 14.55
CA LYS A 5 -24.60 -23.57 13.39
C LYS A 5 -23.23 -23.73 12.72
N SER A 6 -22.31 -22.77 12.86
CA SER A 6 -20.96 -22.91 12.32
C SER A 6 -20.00 -23.63 13.25
N ALA A 7 -20.25 -23.64 14.56
CA ALA A 7 -19.49 -24.45 15.51
C ALA A 7 -19.67 -25.96 15.28
N GLU A 8 -20.80 -26.37 14.69
CA GLU A 8 -21.10 -27.76 14.37
C GLU A 8 -20.38 -28.28 13.10
N ASN A 9 -19.73 -27.43 12.31
CA ASN A 9 -19.04 -27.84 11.10
C ASN A 9 -17.55 -27.45 11.07
N PRO A 10 -16.68 -28.23 11.71
CA PRO A 10 -15.26 -27.90 11.89
C PRO A 10 -14.43 -27.82 10.59
N ARG A 11 -14.97 -28.22 9.44
CA ARG A 11 -14.24 -28.16 8.15
C ARG A 11 -14.11 -26.73 7.62
N HIS A 12 -15.05 -25.85 7.92
CA HIS A 12 -15.03 -24.46 7.44
C HIS A 12 -14.16 -23.56 8.31
N ALA A 13 -14.07 -23.82 9.60
CA ALA A 13 -13.12 -23.14 10.47
C ALA A 13 -11.65 -23.45 10.12
N ARG A 14 -11.36 -24.63 9.56
CA ARG A 14 -9.99 -25.06 9.20
C ARG A 14 -9.41 -24.34 7.99
N SER A 15 -10.20 -23.95 7.00
CA SER A 15 -9.68 -23.27 5.80
C SER A 15 -9.17 -21.85 6.08
N LEU A 16 -9.64 -21.22 7.15
CA LEU A 16 -9.28 -19.88 7.57
C LEU A 16 -8.28 -19.84 8.72
N SER A 17 -8.22 -20.88 9.55
CA SER A 17 -7.29 -20.96 10.67
C SER A 17 -5.89 -21.47 10.30
N SER A 18 -5.73 -22.10 9.13
CA SER A 18 -4.45 -22.71 8.74
C SER A 18 -3.35 -21.73 8.35
N SER A 19 -3.69 -20.47 8.05
CA SER A 19 -2.70 -19.47 7.66
C SER A 19 -2.23 -18.53 8.78
N ARG A 20 -2.76 -18.64 10.01
CA ARG A 20 -2.39 -17.70 11.09
C ARG A 20 -2.41 -18.32 12.49
N LYS A 21 -1.53 -19.26 12.74
CA LYS A 21 -1.24 -19.70 14.12
C LYS A 21 -0.39 -18.70 14.94
N SER A 22 -0.02 -17.55 14.41
CA SER A 22 0.88 -16.62 15.09
C SER A 22 0.25 -15.29 15.53
N ALA A 23 -1.02 -15.05 15.27
CA ALA A 23 -1.69 -13.89 15.84
C ALA A 23 -2.36 -14.33 17.15
N THR A 24 -1.93 -13.76 18.24
CA THR A 24 -2.53 -13.94 19.58
C THR A 24 -3.94 -13.40 19.69
N ASN A 25 -4.51 -12.86 18.61
CA ASN A 25 -5.85 -12.32 18.56
C ASN A 25 -6.65 -13.12 17.54
N SER A 26 -7.52 -14.00 18.03
CA SER A 26 -8.45 -14.72 17.20
C SER A 26 -9.46 -13.76 16.61
N VAL A 27 -9.67 -13.84 15.29
CA VAL A 27 -10.76 -13.15 14.62
C VAL A 27 -11.79 -14.20 14.27
N LEU A 28 -13.01 -14.04 14.73
CA LEU A 28 -14.12 -14.90 14.34
C LEU A 28 -14.73 -14.34 13.05
N TRP A 29 -14.72 -15.15 12.00
CA TRP A 29 -15.06 -14.70 10.64
C TRP A 29 -16.00 -15.68 9.95
N PHE A 30 -17.10 -15.17 9.41
CA PHE A 30 -18.06 -15.91 8.62
C PHE A 30 -18.29 -15.23 7.28
N PHE A 31 -17.76 -15.84 6.20
CA PHE A 31 -18.22 -15.60 4.86
C PHE A 31 -19.03 -16.78 4.38
N GLY A 32 -20.26 -16.50 3.97
CA GLY A 32 -21.00 -17.44 3.18
C GLY A 32 -20.61 -17.33 1.72
N GLU A 33 -19.95 -18.33 1.19
CA GLU A 33 -20.14 -18.72 -0.21
C GLU A 33 -21.33 -19.70 -0.26
N ASP A 34 -21.69 -20.21 -1.43
CA ASP A 34 -22.79 -21.15 -1.65
C ASP A 34 -22.63 -22.49 -0.90
N LEU A 35 -22.37 -22.42 0.39
CA LEU A 35 -22.27 -23.54 1.28
C LEU A 35 -23.60 -23.74 2.01
N PRO A 36 -24.17 -24.95 1.98
CA PRO A 36 -25.42 -25.23 2.66
C PRO A 36 -25.38 -24.83 4.15
N GLY A 37 -26.29 -23.97 4.55
CA GLY A 37 -26.42 -23.50 5.94
C GLY A 37 -25.51 -22.35 6.37
N VAL A 38 -24.70 -21.80 5.46
CA VAL A 38 -23.88 -20.60 5.69
C VAL A 38 -24.45 -19.45 4.87
N PRO A 39 -24.64 -18.25 5.44
CA PRO A 39 -25.07 -17.07 4.69
C PRO A 39 -24.09 -16.82 3.53
N ASN A 40 -24.59 -16.39 2.38
CA ASN A 40 -23.68 -16.05 1.29
C ASN A 40 -22.82 -14.84 1.68
N LYS A 41 -21.68 -14.65 1.01
CA LYS A 41 -20.68 -13.60 1.31
C LYS A 41 -21.23 -12.16 1.30
N ARG A 42 -22.42 -11.94 0.72
CA ARG A 42 -23.12 -10.66 0.65
C ARG A 42 -24.33 -10.57 1.61
N SER A 43 -24.55 -11.60 2.40
CA SER A 43 -25.72 -11.68 3.30
C SER A 43 -25.38 -11.42 4.76
N GLY A 44 -24.18 -11.00 5.03
CA GLY A 44 -23.74 -10.70 6.37
C GLY A 44 -22.81 -11.75 6.97
N GLY A 45 -22.43 -11.53 8.19
CA GLY A 45 -21.52 -12.31 9.01
C GLY A 45 -21.05 -11.45 10.15
N ILE A 46 -20.26 -12.00 11.06
CA ILE A 46 -19.69 -11.26 12.18
C ILE A 46 -18.19 -11.49 12.18
N CYS A 47 -17.43 -10.40 12.27
CA CYS A 47 -15.98 -10.43 12.37
C CYS A 47 -15.52 -9.48 13.46
N PHE A 48 -14.79 -9.98 14.45
CA PHE A 48 -14.22 -9.12 15.47
C PHE A 48 -12.87 -9.64 15.97
N GLY A 49 -12.08 -8.75 16.52
CA GLY A 49 -10.77 -9.03 17.07
C GLY A 49 -10.23 -7.81 17.80
N THR A 50 -9.14 -7.95 18.53
CA THR A 50 -8.55 -6.83 19.29
C THR A 50 -8.14 -5.69 18.37
N LYS A 51 -7.60 -6.03 17.17
CA LYS A 51 -7.32 -5.10 16.07
C LYS A 51 -7.64 -5.74 14.74
N VAL A 52 -8.25 -4.97 13.86
CA VAL A 52 -8.61 -5.41 12.51
C VAL A 52 -7.89 -4.50 11.50
N ALA A 53 -7.13 -5.09 10.58
CA ALA A 53 -6.41 -4.33 9.56
C ALA A 53 -7.40 -3.50 8.71
N PRO A 54 -7.11 -2.22 8.40
CA PRO A 54 -8.05 -1.32 7.75
C PRO A 54 -8.64 -1.85 6.45
N ILE A 55 -7.81 -2.42 5.56
CA ILE A 55 -8.29 -2.97 4.29
C ILE A 55 -9.23 -4.18 4.51
N PHE A 56 -8.97 -4.99 5.53
CA PHE A 56 -9.81 -6.13 5.86
C PHE A 56 -11.12 -5.66 6.51
N PHE A 57 -11.06 -4.64 7.36
CA PHE A 57 -12.24 -3.98 7.94
C PHE A 57 -13.17 -3.49 6.84
N ASN A 58 -12.63 -2.73 5.88
CA ASN A 58 -13.37 -2.23 4.74
C ASN A 58 -13.98 -3.35 3.87
N THR A 59 -13.23 -4.45 3.67
CA THR A 59 -13.74 -5.62 2.93
C THR A 59 -14.95 -6.26 3.62
N MET A 60 -14.93 -6.28 4.96
CA MET A 60 -16.06 -6.78 5.75
C MET A 60 -17.30 -5.89 5.61
N GLU A 61 -17.14 -4.57 5.69
CA GLU A 61 -18.21 -3.60 5.47
C GLU A 61 -18.82 -3.75 4.07
N ASP A 62 -17.98 -3.88 3.04
CA ASP A 62 -18.43 -4.09 1.66
C ASP A 62 -19.22 -5.40 1.50
N ALA A 63 -18.83 -6.44 2.23
CA ALA A 63 -19.52 -7.73 2.24
C ALA A 63 -20.79 -7.75 3.10
N GLY A 64 -21.13 -6.66 3.79
CA GLY A 64 -22.28 -6.57 4.69
C GLY A 64 -22.10 -7.35 6.00
N ALA A 65 -20.86 -7.61 6.40
CA ALA A 65 -20.56 -8.22 7.68
C ALA A 65 -20.50 -7.19 8.80
N LEU A 66 -20.97 -7.56 10.00
CA LEU A 66 -20.76 -6.77 11.20
C LEU A 66 -19.31 -6.90 11.66
N VAL A 67 -18.52 -5.86 11.47
CA VAL A 67 -17.11 -5.83 11.87
C VAL A 67 -16.88 -4.81 12.98
N PHE A 68 -16.12 -5.20 14.02
CA PHE A 68 -15.78 -4.31 15.14
C PHE A 68 -14.51 -4.77 15.85
N GLU A 69 -13.89 -3.90 16.64
CA GLU A 69 -12.74 -4.20 17.48
C GLU A 69 -13.18 -4.43 18.91
N ALA A 70 -12.82 -5.59 19.48
CA ALA A 70 -13.08 -5.97 20.87
C ALA A 70 -11.97 -6.89 21.39
N SER A 71 -11.70 -6.90 22.70
CA SER A 71 -10.84 -7.92 23.29
C SER A 71 -11.41 -9.31 23.06
N VAL A 72 -10.55 -10.25 22.69
CA VAL A 72 -10.89 -11.67 22.50
C VAL A 72 -10.12 -12.57 23.47
N ASP A 73 -9.45 -11.98 24.45
CA ASP A 73 -8.55 -12.70 25.36
C ASP A 73 -9.27 -13.76 26.20
N ASP A 74 -10.54 -13.50 26.53
CA ASP A 74 -11.38 -14.37 27.37
C ASP A 74 -12.39 -15.21 26.55
N ILE A 75 -12.22 -15.27 25.20
CA ILE A 75 -13.09 -16.03 24.31
C ILE A 75 -12.32 -17.19 23.70
N ASN A 76 -12.79 -18.43 23.90
CA ASN A 76 -12.17 -19.62 23.40
C ASN A 76 -12.95 -20.22 22.22
N HIS A 77 -12.25 -21.03 21.41
CA HIS A 77 -12.90 -21.76 20.33
C HIS A 77 -13.92 -22.79 20.90
N GLY A 78 -15.16 -22.62 20.49
CA GLY A 78 -16.28 -23.45 20.95
C GLY A 78 -17.17 -22.79 21.98
N ASP A 79 -16.79 -21.61 22.49
CA ASP A 79 -17.64 -20.85 23.41
C ASP A 79 -18.93 -20.37 22.70
N ILE A 80 -20.03 -20.40 23.43
CA ILE A 80 -21.30 -19.82 22.99
C ILE A 80 -21.38 -18.41 23.56
N ILE A 81 -21.41 -17.42 22.67
CA ILE A 81 -21.47 -16.01 23.03
C ILE A 81 -22.71 -15.35 22.44
N THR A 82 -23.18 -14.31 23.11
CA THR A 82 -24.25 -13.43 22.61
C THR A 82 -23.69 -12.06 22.34
N ILE A 83 -23.84 -11.58 21.09
CA ILE A 83 -23.41 -10.24 20.69
C ILE A 83 -24.63 -9.33 20.64
N LEU A 84 -24.56 -8.22 21.38
CA LEU A 84 -25.54 -7.15 21.38
C LEU A 84 -24.99 -5.93 20.65
N PRO A 85 -25.16 -5.84 19.31
CA PRO A 85 -24.47 -4.86 18.50
C PRO A 85 -24.89 -3.42 18.80
N TYR A 86 -26.13 -3.19 19.21
CA TYR A 86 -26.62 -1.86 19.56
C TYR A 86 -26.15 -1.39 20.94
N ASP A 87 -25.85 -2.34 21.84
CA ASP A 87 -25.38 -2.06 23.19
C ASP A 87 -23.84 -2.10 23.30
N GLY A 88 -23.16 -2.56 22.23
CA GLY A 88 -21.71 -2.71 22.22
C GLY A 88 -21.19 -3.75 23.22
N LYS A 89 -21.90 -4.90 23.41
CA LYS A 89 -21.57 -5.90 24.42
C LYS A 89 -21.46 -7.29 23.82
N ILE A 90 -20.55 -8.08 24.40
CA ILE A 90 -20.44 -9.52 24.18
C ILE A 90 -20.67 -10.19 25.53
N LEU A 91 -21.62 -11.11 25.57
CA LEU A 91 -21.99 -11.87 26.76
C LEU A 91 -21.61 -13.34 26.60
N ASP A 92 -21.35 -14.02 27.70
CA ASP A 92 -21.19 -15.46 27.74
C ASP A 92 -22.54 -16.20 27.72
N HIS A 93 -22.51 -17.53 27.83
CA HIS A 93 -23.70 -18.36 27.84
C HIS A 93 -24.59 -18.15 29.09
N SER A 94 -24.07 -17.56 30.17
CA SER A 94 -24.80 -17.24 31.40
C SER A 94 -25.44 -15.84 31.37
N GLY A 95 -25.05 -15.01 30.36
CA GLY A 95 -25.48 -13.63 30.23
C GLY A 95 -24.54 -12.62 30.91
N GLU A 96 -23.40 -13.05 31.42
CA GLU A 96 -22.36 -12.17 31.97
C GLU A 96 -21.57 -11.49 30.84
N ILE A 97 -21.15 -10.24 31.08
CA ILE A 97 -20.40 -9.45 30.10
C ILE A 97 -18.95 -9.97 30.02
N ILE A 98 -18.54 -10.49 28.88
CA ILE A 98 -17.14 -10.86 28.59
C ILE A 98 -16.34 -9.61 28.24
N THR A 99 -16.87 -8.79 27.31
CA THR A 99 -16.18 -7.58 26.84
C THR A 99 -17.18 -6.57 26.27
N GLU A 100 -16.78 -5.31 26.25
CA GLU A 100 -17.53 -4.23 25.62
C GLU A 100 -16.77 -3.69 24.41
N PHE A 101 -17.49 -3.13 23.44
CA PHE A 101 -16.92 -2.54 22.23
C PHE A 101 -17.70 -1.31 21.78
N SER A 102 -17.05 -0.50 20.95
CA SER A 102 -17.71 0.61 20.25
C SER A 102 -17.55 0.43 18.76
N HIS A 103 -18.58 0.75 18.01
CA HIS A 103 -18.46 0.82 16.56
C HIS A 103 -17.61 2.05 16.17
N LYS A 104 -16.87 1.95 15.06
CA LYS A 104 -16.19 3.12 14.47
C LYS A 104 -17.18 4.20 14.05
N SER A 105 -18.35 3.76 13.57
CA SER A 105 -19.48 4.60 13.24
C SER A 105 -20.77 3.79 13.38
N ASP A 106 -21.85 4.41 13.81
CA ASP A 106 -23.17 3.77 13.86
C ASP A 106 -23.73 3.43 12.48
N VAL A 107 -23.17 4.02 11.42
CA VAL A 107 -23.52 3.73 10.03
C VAL A 107 -23.28 2.28 9.67
N ILE A 108 -22.30 1.59 10.31
CA ILE A 108 -22.03 0.17 10.07
C ILE A 108 -23.26 -0.72 10.30
N LEU A 109 -24.14 -0.34 11.23
CA LEU A 109 -25.37 -1.08 11.48
C LEU A 109 -26.36 -0.97 10.32
N ASP A 110 -26.36 0.17 9.62
CA ASP A 110 -27.16 0.36 8.40
C ASP A 110 -26.52 -0.35 7.20
N GLU A 111 -25.18 -0.43 7.14
CA GLU A 111 -24.46 -1.21 6.12
C GLU A 111 -24.81 -2.69 6.21
N VAL A 112 -24.76 -3.26 7.41
CA VAL A 112 -25.17 -4.65 7.64
C VAL A 112 -26.64 -4.88 7.22
N ARG A 113 -27.55 -3.96 7.57
CA ARG A 113 -28.98 -4.04 7.19
C ARG A 113 -29.20 -3.93 5.71
N ALA A 114 -28.38 -3.15 5.00
CA ALA A 114 -28.43 -2.98 3.54
C ALA A 114 -27.76 -4.16 2.77
N GLY A 115 -27.05 -5.04 3.48
CA GLY A 115 -26.27 -6.13 2.86
C GLY A 115 -24.93 -5.66 2.28
N GLY A 116 -24.40 -4.56 2.81
CA GLY A 116 -23.08 -4.00 2.48
C GLY A 116 -23.09 -2.49 2.30
N ARG A 117 -21.91 -1.89 2.47
CA ARG A 117 -21.72 -0.45 2.39
C ARG A 117 -22.12 0.14 1.04
N ILE A 118 -21.78 -0.53 -0.07
CA ILE A 118 -22.10 -0.06 -1.41
C ILE A 118 -23.61 -0.02 -1.63
N ASN A 119 -24.33 -1.05 -1.19
CA ASN A 119 -25.78 -1.10 -1.25
C ASN A 119 -26.43 0.03 -0.44
N LEU A 120 -25.88 0.33 0.74
CA LEU A 120 -26.35 1.45 1.56
C LEU A 120 -26.17 2.79 0.85
N ILE A 121 -24.98 3.05 0.30
CA ILE A 121 -24.66 4.31 -0.40
C ILE A 121 -25.58 4.51 -1.59
N VAL A 122 -25.74 3.49 -2.44
CA VAL A 122 -26.63 3.54 -3.61
C VAL A 122 -28.08 3.77 -3.16
N GLY A 123 -28.55 3.01 -2.18
CA GLY A 123 -29.91 3.12 -1.65
C GLY A 123 -30.20 4.48 -1.01
N ARG A 124 -29.26 5.00 -0.22
CA ARG A 124 -29.34 6.34 0.40
C ARG A 124 -29.40 7.42 -0.67
N GLY A 125 -28.50 7.40 -1.66
CA GLY A 125 -28.47 8.37 -2.75
C GLY A 125 -29.72 8.34 -3.61
N LEU A 126 -30.25 7.17 -3.93
CA LEU A 126 -31.54 7.04 -4.65
C LEU A 126 -32.71 7.57 -3.83
N THR A 127 -32.77 7.26 -2.55
CA THR A 127 -33.81 7.72 -1.64
C THR A 127 -33.79 9.25 -1.52
N GLN A 128 -32.62 9.83 -1.37
CA GLN A 128 -32.46 11.30 -1.28
C GLN A 128 -32.98 11.97 -2.56
N ARG A 129 -32.49 11.55 -3.74
CA ARG A 129 -32.92 12.12 -5.03
C ARG A 129 -34.45 11.98 -5.27
N ALA A 130 -35.01 10.82 -4.92
CA ALA A 130 -36.45 10.61 -5.03
C ALA A 130 -37.25 11.55 -4.13
N ARG A 131 -36.80 11.73 -2.87
CA ARG A 131 -37.47 12.62 -1.91
C ARG A 131 -37.32 14.09 -2.29
N GLU A 132 -36.16 14.53 -2.80
CA GLU A 132 -35.94 15.87 -3.33
C GLU A 132 -36.90 16.15 -4.53
N TYR A 133 -36.97 15.21 -5.48
CA TYR A 133 -37.88 15.31 -6.61
C TYR A 133 -39.36 15.42 -6.16
N LEU A 134 -39.76 14.64 -5.17
CA LEU A 134 -41.11 14.64 -4.61
C LEU A 134 -41.35 15.76 -3.60
N LYS A 135 -40.34 16.62 -3.33
CA LYS A 135 -40.38 17.69 -2.30
C LYS A 135 -40.76 17.17 -0.91
N LEU A 136 -40.28 15.97 -0.56
CA LEU A 136 -40.45 15.37 0.75
C LEU A 136 -39.27 15.75 1.65
N PRO A 137 -39.46 15.78 3.00
CA PRO A 137 -38.35 16.01 3.94
C PRO A 137 -37.27 14.93 3.78
N ALA A 138 -36.04 15.20 4.26
CA ALA A 138 -34.96 14.21 4.29
C ALA A 138 -35.40 12.90 4.95
N SER A 139 -34.78 11.79 4.58
CA SER A 139 -35.08 10.49 5.20
C SER A 139 -34.46 10.43 6.59
N VAL A 140 -35.22 9.97 7.57
CA VAL A 140 -34.74 9.72 8.95
C VAL A 140 -34.45 8.23 9.18
N VAL A 141 -34.52 7.40 8.16
CA VAL A 141 -34.32 5.95 8.26
C VAL A 141 -32.84 5.59 8.38
N PHE A 142 -31.99 6.40 7.77
CA PHE A 142 -30.55 6.17 7.77
C PHE A 142 -29.89 6.91 8.93
N ARG A 143 -28.93 6.25 9.60
CA ARG A 143 -28.08 6.90 10.59
C ARG A 143 -27.15 7.88 9.89
N GLU A 144 -26.96 9.02 10.51
CA GLU A 144 -25.96 9.98 10.07
C GLU A 144 -24.66 9.74 10.86
N PRO A 145 -23.49 9.90 10.24
CA PRO A 145 -22.22 9.91 10.95
C PRO A 145 -22.25 11.00 12.02
N GLN A 146 -21.62 10.74 13.15
CA GLN A 146 -21.48 11.78 14.19
C GLN A 146 -20.80 12.99 13.58
N SER A 147 -21.26 14.19 13.91
CA SER A 147 -20.63 15.41 13.47
C SER A 147 -19.23 15.53 14.07
N ALA A 148 -18.23 15.79 13.25
CA ALA A 148 -16.87 16.02 13.71
C ALA A 148 -16.80 17.22 14.65
N ASP A 149 -15.83 17.20 15.56
CA ASP A 149 -15.52 18.34 16.42
C ASP A 149 -15.27 19.61 15.61
N THR A 150 -15.94 20.69 15.98
CA THR A 150 -15.79 21.99 15.36
C THR A 150 -14.61 22.72 16.00
N THR A 151 -13.38 22.36 15.65
CA THR A 151 -12.21 23.14 16.01
C THR A 151 -12.04 24.32 15.05
N SER A 152 -11.59 25.47 15.57
CA SER A 152 -11.22 26.64 14.76
C SER A 152 -9.80 26.57 14.21
N LYS A 153 -9.05 25.51 14.52
CA LYS A 153 -7.68 25.29 14.06
C LYS A 153 -7.61 25.06 12.56
N GLY A 154 -6.46 25.33 11.99
CA GLY A 154 -6.15 25.06 10.59
C GLY A 154 -6.24 23.58 10.21
N PHE A 155 -6.10 23.28 8.95
CA PHE A 155 -6.17 21.93 8.39
C PHE A 155 -4.77 21.35 8.18
N THR A 156 -4.62 20.05 8.42
CA THR A 156 -3.42 19.31 8.00
C THR A 156 -3.35 19.16 6.48
N LEU A 157 -2.21 18.76 5.95
CA LEU A 157 -2.04 18.56 4.51
C LEU A 157 -3.04 17.53 3.97
N ALA A 158 -3.19 16.40 4.65
CA ALA A 158 -4.14 15.36 4.27
C ALA A 158 -5.60 15.85 4.30
N GLN A 159 -5.98 16.62 5.32
CA GLN A 159 -7.32 17.20 5.43
C GLN A 159 -7.62 18.16 4.27
N LYS A 160 -6.64 18.93 3.81
CA LYS A 160 -6.77 19.83 2.65
C LYS A 160 -6.88 19.04 1.34
N MET A 161 -6.06 18.00 1.13
CA MET A 161 -6.12 17.16 -0.07
C MET A 161 -7.49 16.48 -0.21
N VAL A 162 -7.98 15.87 0.87
CA VAL A 162 -9.31 15.26 0.90
C VAL A 162 -10.40 16.32 0.74
N GLY A 163 -10.23 17.47 1.37
CA GLY A 163 -11.13 18.62 1.20
C GLY A 163 -11.25 19.06 -0.25
N LYS A 164 -10.13 19.28 -0.92
CA LYS A 164 -10.09 19.62 -2.36
C LYS A 164 -10.83 18.59 -3.21
N ALA A 165 -10.61 17.30 -2.93
CA ALA A 165 -11.30 16.21 -3.63
C ALA A 165 -12.82 16.16 -3.35
N CYS A 166 -13.28 16.79 -2.27
CA CYS A 166 -14.69 16.96 -1.91
C CYS A 166 -15.26 18.34 -2.29
N GLY A 167 -14.49 19.22 -2.95
CA GLY A 167 -14.88 20.60 -3.24
C GLY A 167 -14.98 21.49 -2.00
N LYS A 168 -14.22 21.20 -0.93
CA LYS A 168 -14.19 21.91 0.35
C LYS A 168 -12.77 22.36 0.70
N PRO A 169 -12.59 23.36 1.58
CA PRO A 169 -11.25 23.78 2.01
C PRO A 169 -10.47 22.71 2.78
N GLY A 170 -11.18 21.85 3.49
CA GLY A 170 -10.62 20.74 4.27
C GLY A 170 -11.75 19.86 4.85
N ILE A 171 -11.40 18.64 5.27
CA ILE A 171 -12.31 17.71 5.95
C ILE A 171 -11.74 17.37 7.31
N ARG A 172 -12.54 17.51 8.38
CA ARG A 172 -12.14 17.18 9.74
C ARG A 172 -12.19 15.68 10.01
N PRO A 173 -11.34 15.15 10.90
CA PRO A 173 -11.40 13.75 11.32
C PRO A 173 -12.80 13.36 11.83
N GLY A 174 -13.23 12.14 11.57
CA GLY A 174 -14.56 11.65 11.93
C GLY A 174 -15.70 12.12 11.03
N THR A 175 -15.41 12.98 10.03
CA THR A 175 -16.42 13.41 9.06
C THR A 175 -16.51 12.42 7.91
N TYR A 176 -17.71 11.92 7.63
CA TYR A 176 -17.98 11.18 6.41
C TYR A 176 -17.86 12.08 5.18
N CYS A 177 -17.20 11.60 4.14
CA CYS A 177 -17.05 12.30 2.88
C CYS A 177 -16.89 11.32 1.71
N GLU A 178 -17.06 11.83 0.50
CA GLU A 178 -16.90 11.07 -0.75
C GLU A 178 -15.91 11.80 -1.66
N PRO A 179 -14.59 11.74 -1.37
CA PRO A 179 -13.59 12.40 -2.19
C PRO A 179 -13.53 11.81 -3.60
N GLN A 180 -13.31 12.68 -4.58
CA GLN A 180 -13.09 12.29 -5.95
C GLN A 180 -11.77 11.50 -6.07
N MET A 181 -11.84 10.31 -6.68
CA MET A 181 -10.70 9.44 -6.95
C MET A 181 -10.11 9.73 -8.31
N THR A 182 -8.92 10.32 -8.34
CA THR A 182 -8.21 10.60 -9.59
C THR A 182 -7.40 9.40 -10.10
N THR A 183 -7.02 8.48 -9.22
CA THR A 183 -6.20 7.33 -9.57
C THR A 183 -6.66 6.11 -8.80
N VAL A 184 -6.95 5.02 -9.52
CA VAL A 184 -7.43 3.75 -8.96
C VAL A 184 -6.54 2.61 -9.45
N GLY A 185 -5.96 1.85 -8.50
CA GLY A 185 -5.10 0.70 -8.77
C GLY A 185 -5.82 -0.63 -8.55
N SER A 186 -5.82 -1.51 -9.55
CA SER A 186 -6.28 -2.89 -9.44
C SER A 186 -5.14 -3.85 -9.74
N GLN A 187 -4.98 -4.88 -8.94
CA GLN A 187 -3.92 -5.88 -9.12
C GLN A 187 -4.51 -7.28 -9.26
N ASP A 188 -3.72 -8.21 -9.75
CA ASP A 188 -4.15 -9.53 -10.20
C ASP A 188 -4.79 -10.42 -9.11
N THR A 189 -4.43 -10.27 -7.85
CA THR A 189 -5.04 -11.08 -6.76
C THR A 189 -6.42 -10.59 -6.34
N THR A 190 -6.74 -9.32 -6.59
CA THR A 190 -8.07 -8.74 -6.33
C THR A 190 -8.85 -8.41 -7.60
N GLY A 191 -8.18 -8.36 -8.74
CA GLY A 191 -8.75 -7.97 -10.04
C GLY A 191 -9.97 -8.77 -10.48
N PRO A 192 -10.01 -10.11 -10.34
CA PRO A 192 -11.20 -10.90 -10.64
C PRO A 192 -12.41 -10.48 -9.81
N MET A 193 -12.24 -10.23 -8.51
CA MET A 193 -13.31 -9.76 -7.63
C MET A 193 -13.74 -8.34 -8.01
N THR A 194 -12.79 -7.44 -8.26
CA THR A 194 -13.07 -6.08 -8.74
C THR A 194 -13.84 -6.10 -10.06
N ARG A 195 -13.48 -6.99 -10.99
CA ARG A 195 -14.20 -7.20 -12.25
C ARG A 195 -15.66 -7.61 -12.01
N ASP A 196 -15.87 -8.55 -11.10
CA ASP A 196 -17.22 -9.06 -10.82
C ASP A 196 -18.08 -7.99 -10.13
N GLU A 197 -17.51 -7.22 -9.19
CA GLU A 197 -18.17 -6.05 -8.60
C GLU A 197 -18.50 -4.96 -9.64
N LEU A 198 -17.61 -4.71 -10.61
CA LEU A 198 -17.85 -3.77 -11.70
C LEU A 198 -19.00 -4.23 -12.62
N LYS A 199 -19.16 -5.54 -12.83
CA LYS A 199 -20.30 -6.10 -13.57
C LYS A 199 -21.60 -5.89 -12.79
N ASP A 200 -21.58 -6.13 -11.48
CA ASP A 200 -22.74 -5.93 -10.62
C ASP A 200 -23.18 -4.46 -10.56
N LEU A 201 -22.21 -3.54 -10.62
CA LEU A 201 -22.47 -2.10 -10.75
C LEU A 201 -22.90 -1.66 -12.16
N ALA A 202 -23.02 -2.59 -13.13
CA ALA A 202 -23.30 -2.31 -14.54
C ALA A 202 -22.35 -1.25 -15.14
N CYS A 203 -21.07 -1.26 -14.72
CA CYS A 203 -20.08 -0.31 -15.16
C CYS A 203 -19.71 -0.53 -16.63
N LEU A 204 -20.09 0.39 -17.50
CA LEU A 204 -19.78 0.38 -18.93
C LEU A 204 -18.52 1.19 -19.26
N GLY A 205 -18.13 2.13 -18.40
CA GLY A 205 -16.94 2.95 -18.51
C GLY A 205 -16.55 3.51 -17.16
N PHE A 206 -15.25 3.78 -16.96
CA PHE A 206 -14.74 4.32 -15.71
C PHE A 206 -15.04 5.82 -15.58
N SER A 207 -15.51 6.23 -14.40
CA SER A 207 -15.66 7.63 -14.01
C SER A 207 -14.42 8.18 -13.30
N ALA A 208 -13.62 7.30 -12.69
CA ALA A 208 -12.32 7.70 -12.18
C ALA A 208 -11.39 8.11 -13.34
N ASP A 209 -10.56 9.12 -13.12
CA ASP A 209 -9.75 9.73 -14.17
C ASP A 209 -8.70 8.76 -14.76
N LEU A 210 -8.15 7.87 -13.91
CA LEU A 210 -7.26 6.78 -14.33
C LEU A 210 -7.53 5.52 -13.51
N VAL A 211 -7.79 4.41 -14.19
CA VAL A 211 -7.86 3.07 -13.61
C VAL A 211 -6.77 2.21 -14.23
N MET A 212 -5.92 1.59 -13.40
CA MET A 212 -4.83 0.72 -13.85
C MET A 212 -4.99 -0.69 -13.30
N GLN A 213 -4.81 -1.68 -14.18
CA GLN A 213 -4.70 -3.10 -13.84
C GLN A 213 -3.25 -3.59 -13.97
N SER A 214 -2.79 -4.43 -13.06
CA SER A 214 -1.47 -5.07 -13.13
C SER A 214 -1.50 -6.57 -12.82
N PHE A 215 -0.36 -7.24 -13.05
CA PHE A 215 -0.17 -8.68 -12.88
C PHE A 215 1.11 -8.99 -12.09
N CYS A 216 1.45 -8.19 -11.09
CA CYS A 216 2.72 -8.27 -10.38
C CYS A 216 2.84 -9.45 -9.40
N HIS A 217 1.72 -10.04 -8.94
CA HIS A 217 1.74 -11.13 -7.97
C HIS A 217 1.74 -12.52 -8.62
N THR A 218 1.23 -12.64 -9.85
CA THR A 218 1.01 -13.92 -10.53
C THR A 218 1.85 -14.11 -11.79
N ALA A 219 2.67 -13.11 -12.18
CA ALA A 219 3.45 -13.14 -13.41
C ALA A 219 4.52 -14.26 -13.42
N ALA A 220 5.16 -14.49 -12.27
CA ALA A 220 6.11 -15.57 -12.11
C ALA A 220 5.42 -16.82 -11.55
N TYR A 221 5.56 -17.93 -12.25
CA TYR A 221 4.95 -19.22 -11.87
C TYR A 221 3.41 -19.19 -11.69
N PRO A 222 2.66 -18.70 -12.70
CA PRO A 222 1.22 -18.59 -12.61
C PRO A 222 0.54 -19.95 -12.51
N LYS A 223 -0.53 -20.03 -11.73
CA LYS A 223 -1.45 -21.18 -11.73
C LYS A 223 -2.38 -21.10 -12.96
N PRO A 224 -3.07 -22.19 -13.35
CA PRO A 224 -4.00 -22.14 -14.48
C PRO A 224 -5.04 -21.01 -14.39
N ILE A 225 -5.59 -20.76 -13.21
CA ILE A 225 -6.55 -19.66 -12.99
C ILE A 225 -5.90 -18.29 -13.16
N ASP A 226 -4.61 -18.15 -12.82
CA ASP A 226 -3.89 -16.89 -13.00
C ASP A 226 -3.70 -16.59 -14.49
N ILE A 227 -3.44 -17.63 -15.31
CA ILE A 227 -3.33 -17.49 -16.76
C ILE A 227 -4.66 -17.03 -17.37
N GLU A 228 -5.79 -17.59 -16.95
CA GLU A 228 -7.11 -17.15 -17.38
C GLU A 228 -7.34 -15.68 -16.99
N THR A 229 -6.97 -15.30 -15.77
CA THR A 229 -7.04 -13.93 -15.28
C THR A 229 -6.19 -12.98 -16.12
N GLN A 230 -4.95 -13.37 -16.42
CA GLN A 230 -4.01 -12.57 -17.22
C GLN A 230 -4.49 -12.37 -18.66
N HIS A 231 -5.26 -13.29 -19.21
CA HIS A 231 -5.85 -13.15 -20.55
C HIS A 231 -7.17 -12.38 -20.56
N SER A 232 -7.98 -12.44 -19.52
CA SER A 232 -9.33 -11.87 -19.52
C SER A 232 -9.43 -10.47 -18.93
N LEU A 233 -8.59 -10.11 -17.97
CA LEU A 233 -8.65 -8.80 -17.31
C LEU A 233 -8.20 -7.63 -18.19
N PRO A 234 -7.14 -7.72 -19.03
CA PRO A 234 -6.68 -6.59 -19.84
C PRO A 234 -7.80 -6.01 -20.70
N ASP A 235 -8.45 -6.83 -21.51
CA ASP A 235 -9.54 -6.39 -22.40
C ASP A 235 -10.72 -5.82 -21.61
N PHE A 236 -11.05 -6.44 -20.46
CA PHE A 236 -12.12 -5.95 -19.60
C PHE A 236 -11.86 -4.53 -19.11
N ILE A 237 -10.64 -4.23 -18.70
CA ILE A 237 -10.22 -2.92 -18.18
C ILE A 237 -10.08 -1.90 -19.32
N MET A 238 -9.37 -2.26 -20.40
CA MET A 238 -9.13 -1.34 -21.53
C MET A 238 -10.41 -0.94 -22.24
N ASN A 239 -11.36 -1.87 -22.42
CA ASN A 239 -12.66 -1.59 -23.03
C ASN A 239 -13.55 -0.65 -22.19
N ARG A 240 -13.15 -0.32 -20.96
CA ARG A 240 -13.81 0.65 -20.06
C ARG A 240 -13.02 1.94 -19.88
N GLY A 241 -12.01 2.16 -20.70
CA GLY A 241 -11.16 3.35 -20.65
C GLY A 241 -10.02 3.27 -19.63
N GLY A 242 -9.65 2.06 -19.20
CA GLY A 242 -8.52 1.87 -18.27
C GLY A 242 -7.20 1.55 -18.97
N VAL A 243 -6.15 1.46 -18.17
CA VAL A 243 -4.79 1.08 -18.57
C VAL A 243 -4.50 -0.30 -18.00
N SER A 244 -3.97 -1.21 -18.80
CA SER A 244 -3.56 -2.52 -18.33
C SER A 244 -2.08 -2.75 -18.57
N LEU A 245 -1.35 -3.07 -17.50
CA LEU A 245 0.01 -3.60 -17.60
C LEU A 245 -0.04 -5.05 -18.11
N ARG A 246 1.11 -5.56 -18.54
CA ARG A 246 1.30 -6.92 -19.01
C ARG A 246 1.94 -7.77 -17.91
N PRO A 247 1.70 -9.10 -17.88
CA PRO A 247 2.48 -9.99 -17.03
C PRO A 247 3.99 -9.81 -17.27
N GLY A 248 4.74 -9.59 -16.18
CA GLY A 248 6.17 -9.32 -16.25
C GLY A 248 6.58 -7.84 -16.36
N ASP A 249 5.64 -6.92 -16.52
CA ASP A 249 5.96 -5.48 -16.48
C ASP A 249 6.41 -5.01 -15.09
N GLY A 250 6.01 -5.74 -14.04
CA GLY A 250 6.47 -5.51 -12.68
C GLY A 250 5.40 -4.98 -11.73
N ILE A 251 5.85 -4.36 -10.66
CA ILE A 251 5.03 -3.97 -9.51
C ILE A 251 4.13 -2.78 -9.85
N ILE A 252 2.82 -2.91 -9.59
CA ILE A 252 1.84 -1.86 -9.86
C ILE A 252 2.25 -0.51 -9.27
N HIS A 253 2.74 -0.49 -8.04
CA HIS A 253 3.06 0.74 -7.33
C HIS A 253 4.14 1.54 -8.03
N SER A 254 5.15 0.87 -8.57
CA SER A 254 6.23 1.50 -9.33
C SER A 254 5.76 2.10 -10.67
N TRP A 255 4.66 1.60 -11.25
CA TRP A 255 4.02 2.18 -12.43
C TRP A 255 3.01 3.26 -12.07
N LEU A 256 2.12 2.96 -11.12
CA LEU A 256 1.00 3.83 -10.76
C LEU A 256 1.49 5.17 -10.20
N ASN A 257 2.56 5.14 -9.38
CA ASN A 257 3.15 6.36 -8.84
C ASN A 257 3.69 7.30 -9.92
N ARG A 258 4.13 6.77 -11.06
CA ARG A 258 4.56 7.58 -12.21
C ARG A 258 3.40 8.25 -12.96
N MET A 259 2.17 7.89 -12.63
CA MET A 259 0.95 8.47 -13.24
C MET A 259 0.15 9.36 -12.29
N LEU A 260 0.67 9.63 -11.08
CA LEU A 260 -0.02 10.47 -10.12
C LEU A 260 -0.05 11.94 -10.55
N LEU A 261 -1.04 12.63 -10.05
CA LEU A 261 -1.13 14.09 -10.07
C LEU A 261 -0.93 14.63 -8.64
N PRO A 262 -0.25 15.77 -8.47
CA PRO A 262 -0.03 16.35 -7.17
C PRO A 262 -1.33 16.73 -6.47
N ASP A 263 -1.34 16.62 -5.14
CA ASP A 263 -2.46 17.00 -4.28
C ASP A 263 -3.80 16.36 -4.67
N THR A 264 -3.76 15.10 -5.09
CA THR A 264 -4.95 14.34 -5.47
C THR A 264 -5.15 13.12 -4.58
N VAL A 265 -6.38 12.62 -4.58
CA VAL A 265 -6.78 11.45 -3.79
C VAL A 265 -6.98 10.25 -4.71
N GLY A 266 -6.63 9.06 -4.21
CA GLY A 266 -6.87 7.82 -4.93
C GLY A 266 -7.00 6.61 -4.03
N THR A 267 -7.14 5.44 -4.65
CA THR A 267 -7.30 4.16 -3.97
C THR A 267 -6.70 3.01 -4.77
N GLY A 268 -6.66 1.84 -4.19
CA GLY A 268 -6.29 0.60 -4.86
C GLY A 268 -6.46 -0.62 -3.97
N GLY A 269 -6.47 -1.79 -4.61
CA GLY A 269 -6.72 -3.09 -3.97
C GLY A 269 -5.52 -3.70 -3.25
N ASP A 270 -4.46 -2.94 -3.03
CA ASP A 270 -3.27 -3.38 -2.31
C ASP A 270 -2.94 -2.41 -1.18
N SER A 271 -2.51 -2.92 -0.02
CA SER A 271 -2.14 -2.10 1.14
C SER A 271 -0.99 -1.14 0.87
N HIS A 272 -0.12 -1.46 -0.10
CA HIS A 272 0.98 -0.62 -0.57
C HIS A 272 0.59 0.38 -1.66
N THR A 273 -0.70 0.54 -1.96
CA THR A 273 -1.16 1.68 -2.77
C THR A 273 -1.00 2.94 -1.94
N ARG A 274 0.16 3.59 -2.05
CA ARG A 274 0.55 4.79 -1.30
C ARG A 274 1.05 5.87 -2.26
N PHE A 275 0.48 7.05 -2.17
CA PHE A 275 0.73 8.14 -3.12
C PHE A 275 1.55 9.24 -2.46
N PRO A 276 2.87 9.31 -2.73
CA PRO A 276 3.76 10.24 -2.02
C PRO A 276 3.48 11.72 -2.31
N MET A 277 3.03 12.07 -3.52
CA MET A 277 2.73 13.46 -3.90
C MET A 277 1.22 13.77 -3.92
N GLY A 278 0.44 12.90 -3.34
CA GLY A 278 -0.99 12.99 -3.09
C GLY A 278 -1.32 12.20 -1.84
N ILE A 279 -2.50 11.62 -1.79
CA ILE A 279 -2.89 10.70 -0.73
C ILE A 279 -3.73 9.56 -1.29
N SER A 280 -3.61 8.38 -0.73
CA SER A 280 -4.45 7.24 -1.09
C SER A 280 -4.93 6.47 0.12
N PHE A 281 -6.12 5.91 -0.02
CA PHE A 281 -6.76 5.07 0.98
C PHE A 281 -7.01 3.70 0.37
N PRO A 282 -6.15 2.69 0.63
CA PRO A 282 -6.34 1.34 0.11
C PRO A 282 -7.67 0.74 0.57
N GLY A 283 -8.35 0.06 -0.35
CA GLY A 283 -9.66 -0.54 -0.11
C GLY A 283 -9.77 -1.99 -0.58
N GLY A 284 -10.85 -2.65 -0.19
CA GLY A 284 -11.23 -3.94 -0.74
C GLY A 284 -11.69 -3.85 -2.21
N SER A 285 -11.94 -5.00 -2.84
CA SER A 285 -12.36 -5.06 -4.23
C SER A 285 -13.64 -4.26 -4.51
N GLY A 286 -14.60 -4.27 -3.58
CA GLY A 286 -15.84 -3.52 -3.68
C GLY A 286 -15.63 -2.01 -3.73
N LEU A 287 -14.82 -1.46 -2.81
CA LEU A 287 -14.46 -0.03 -2.82
C LEU A 287 -13.68 0.38 -4.06
N VAL A 288 -12.74 -0.47 -4.51
CA VAL A 288 -11.96 -0.22 -5.73
C VAL A 288 -12.88 -0.20 -6.95
N ALA A 289 -13.82 -1.15 -7.05
CA ALA A 289 -14.82 -1.18 -8.11
C ALA A 289 -15.74 0.04 -8.07
N PHE A 290 -16.23 0.40 -6.87
CA PHE A 290 -17.07 1.58 -6.69
C PHE A 290 -16.33 2.86 -7.10
N ALA A 291 -15.09 3.03 -6.65
CA ALA A 291 -14.25 4.16 -7.01
C ALA A 291 -13.99 4.25 -8.52
N ALA A 292 -13.70 3.13 -9.17
CA ALA A 292 -13.50 3.07 -10.61
C ALA A 292 -14.79 3.44 -11.39
N ALA A 293 -15.94 2.89 -10.97
CA ALA A 293 -17.22 3.10 -11.65
C ALA A 293 -17.80 4.49 -11.43
N THR A 294 -17.71 5.04 -10.22
CA THR A 294 -18.39 6.29 -9.83
C THR A 294 -17.46 7.51 -9.79
N GLY A 295 -16.14 7.28 -9.72
CA GLY A 295 -15.14 8.33 -9.56
C GLY A 295 -15.01 8.89 -8.14
N VAL A 296 -15.72 8.33 -7.16
CA VAL A 296 -15.65 8.74 -5.75
C VAL A 296 -15.52 7.52 -4.84
N MET A 297 -15.04 7.72 -3.61
CA MET A 297 -14.95 6.64 -2.62
C MET A 297 -15.47 7.14 -1.26
N PRO A 298 -16.35 6.39 -0.59
CA PRO A 298 -16.80 6.71 0.76
C PRO A 298 -15.63 6.60 1.74
N LEU A 299 -15.49 7.60 2.59
CA LEU A 299 -14.40 7.71 3.56
C LEU A 299 -14.89 8.42 4.83
N ASP A 300 -14.65 7.82 5.99
CA ASP A 300 -14.63 8.55 7.26
C ASP A 300 -13.23 9.10 7.45
N MET A 301 -13.10 10.43 7.45
CA MET A 301 -11.80 11.09 7.48
C MET A 301 -10.99 10.68 8.72
N PRO A 302 -9.82 10.03 8.56
CA PRO A 302 -8.99 9.65 9.70
C PRO A 302 -8.29 10.84 10.34
N GLU A 303 -7.86 10.67 11.59
CA GLU A 303 -6.88 11.57 12.23
C GLU A 303 -5.51 11.44 11.56
N SER A 304 -4.63 12.42 11.76
CA SER A 304 -3.26 12.39 11.27
C SER A 304 -2.23 12.33 12.39
N VAL A 305 -1.14 11.61 12.13
CA VAL A 305 0.12 11.63 12.91
C VAL A 305 1.18 12.27 12.04
N LEU A 306 1.90 13.26 12.59
CA LEU A 306 3.00 13.93 11.90
C LEU A 306 4.34 13.30 12.29
N VAL A 307 5.14 12.92 11.30
CA VAL A 307 6.57 12.63 11.44
C VAL A 307 7.35 13.79 10.85
N LYS A 308 8.13 14.45 11.70
CA LYS A 308 8.93 15.63 11.34
C LYS A 308 10.41 15.30 11.41
N PHE A 309 11.04 15.26 10.24
CA PHE A 309 12.49 15.12 10.14
C PHE A 309 13.17 16.50 10.24
N SER A 310 14.38 16.50 10.78
CA SER A 310 15.25 17.67 10.84
C SER A 310 16.71 17.25 10.69
N GLY A 311 17.62 18.21 10.49
CA GLY A 311 19.03 17.91 10.35
C GLY A 311 19.41 17.38 8.96
N LYS A 312 20.52 16.63 8.88
CA LYS A 312 21.05 16.07 7.64
C LYS A 312 21.38 14.59 7.80
N MET A 313 21.01 13.82 6.80
CA MET A 313 21.35 12.40 6.72
C MET A 313 22.87 12.22 6.73
N GLN A 314 23.37 11.31 7.59
CA GLN A 314 24.77 11.02 7.71
C GLN A 314 25.26 10.14 6.53
N LYS A 315 26.57 10.19 6.24
CA LYS A 315 27.16 9.32 5.22
C LYS A 315 27.02 7.86 5.59
N GLY A 316 26.69 7.02 4.64
CA GLY A 316 26.44 5.59 4.84
C GLY A 316 25.04 5.28 5.39
N ILE A 317 24.29 6.28 5.85
CA ILE A 317 22.87 6.11 6.20
C ILE A 317 22.05 6.23 4.92
N THR A 318 21.11 5.33 4.76
CA THR A 318 20.27 5.22 3.55
C THR A 318 18.83 5.66 3.81
N LEU A 319 18.06 5.82 2.76
CA LEU A 319 16.64 6.12 2.89
C LEU A 319 15.88 5.03 3.67
N ARG A 320 16.30 3.76 3.54
CA ARG A 320 15.70 2.66 4.29
C ARG A 320 15.89 2.81 5.81
N ASP A 321 16.99 3.39 6.25
CA ASP A 321 17.20 3.68 7.67
C ASP A 321 16.22 4.74 8.17
N LEU A 322 15.86 5.72 7.34
CA LEU A 322 14.82 6.70 7.67
C LEU A 322 13.44 6.04 7.78
N VAL A 323 13.13 5.09 6.89
CA VAL A 323 11.90 4.28 6.97
C VAL A 323 11.83 3.54 8.31
N HIS A 324 12.95 2.95 8.76
CA HIS A 324 13.01 2.21 10.02
C HIS A 324 13.14 3.12 11.24
N ALA A 325 13.62 4.34 11.07
CA ALA A 325 13.67 5.34 12.15
C ALA A 325 12.26 5.71 12.65
N ILE A 326 11.25 5.72 11.78
CA ILE A 326 9.86 6.03 12.16
C ILE A 326 9.37 5.12 13.29
N PRO A 327 9.35 3.77 13.15
CA PRO A 327 8.96 2.90 14.26
C PRO A 327 9.96 2.93 15.42
N TYR A 328 11.26 3.08 15.16
CA TYR A 328 12.28 3.16 16.21
C TYR A 328 12.02 4.32 17.18
N TYR A 329 11.78 5.52 16.66
CA TYR A 329 11.47 6.70 17.48
C TYR A 329 10.07 6.61 18.12
N ALA A 330 9.08 6.08 17.41
CA ALA A 330 7.75 5.84 17.98
C ALA A 330 7.82 4.87 19.19
N ILE A 331 8.69 3.86 19.16
CA ILE A 331 8.94 2.97 20.29
C ILE A 331 9.61 3.74 21.44
N LYS A 332 10.64 4.52 21.16
CA LYS A 332 11.34 5.36 22.17
C LYS A 332 10.39 6.31 22.90
N GLU A 333 9.40 6.84 22.19
CA GLU A 333 8.37 7.75 22.74
C GLU A 333 7.19 7.00 23.39
N GLY A 334 7.17 5.66 23.39
CA GLY A 334 6.09 4.86 23.96
C GLY A 334 4.76 4.92 23.19
N LEU A 335 4.80 5.36 21.94
CA LEU A 335 3.68 5.46 21.01
C LEU A 335 3.44 4.17 20.22
N LEU A 336 4.46 3.32 20.15
CA LEU A 336 4.44 2.02 19.49
C LEU A 336 5.05 0.96 20.41
N THR A 337 4.50 -0.25 20.44
CA THR A 337 5.08 -1.38 21.18
C THR A 337 5.20 -2.59 20.26
N VAL A 338 6.27 -3.38 20.45
CA VAL A 338 6.48 -4.64 19.73
C VAL A 338 5.67 -5.78 20.37
N GLU A 339 5.47 -5.72 21.69
CA GLU A 339 4.71 -6.73 22.43
C GLU A 339 3.29 -6.89 21.89
N LYS A 340 2.87 -8.14 21.68
CA LYS A 340 1.56 -8.45 21.10
C LYS A 340 0.41 -8.19 22.07
N LYS A 341 0.62 -8.42 23.36
CA LYS A 341 -0.39 -8.17 24.39
C LYS A 341 -0.41 -6.69 24.74
N GLY A 342 -1.59 -6.06 24.60
CA GLY A 342 -1.74 -4.62 24.85
C GLY A 342 -0.99 -3.74 23.84
N LYS A 343 -0.78 -4.20 22.58
CA LYS A 343 -0.02 -3.50 21.55
C LYS A 343 -0.56 -2.07 21.34
N LYS A 344 0.29 -1.09 21.59
CA LYS A 344 0.07 0.29 21.18
C LYS A 344 0.57 0.47 19.75
N ASN A 345 -0.19 1.19 18.94
CA ASN A 345 0.25 1.62 17.61
C ASN A 345 -0.46 2.92 17.25
N ILE A 346 0.25 4.03 17.41
CA ILE A 346 -0.26 5.37 17.13
C ILE A 346 -0.67 5.56 15.67
N PHE A 347 -0.04 4.82 14.75
CA PHE A 347 -0.30 4.94 13.32
C PHE A 347 -1.56 4.19 12.87
N SER A 348 -2.01 3.19 13.64
CA SER A 348 -3.10 2.30 13.23
C SER A 348 -4.39 3.07 12.97
N GLY A 349 -4.90 2.98 11.73
CA GLY A 349 -6.11 3.65 11.28
C GLY A 349 -5.99 5.17 11.12
N ARG A 350 -4.78 5.75 11.28
CA ARG A 350 -4.49 7.18 11.09
C ARG A 350 -3.72 7.43 9.80
N ILE A 351 -3.74 8.64 9.35
CA ILE A 351 -2.91 9.10 8.22
C ILE A 351 -1.52 9.44 8.75
N LEU A 352 -0.49 8.94 8.08
CA LEU A 352 0.89 9.34 8.34
C LEU A 352 1.24 10.51 7.43
N GLU A 353 1.50 11.68 8.00
CA GLU A 353 2.02 12.85 7.30
C GLU A 353 3.51 13.01 7.60
N ILE A 354 4.33 13.24 6.59
CA ILE A 354 5.80 13.33 6.72
C ILE A 354 6.27 14.66 6.15
N GLU A 355 7.14 15.37 6.89
CA GLU A 355 7.77 16.62 6.47
C GLU A 355 9.22 16.74 6.92
N GLY A 356 9.92 17.76 6.43
CA GLY A 356 11.27 18.15 6.90
C GLY A 356 12.41 17.51 6.11
N ILE A 357 12.14 16.91 4.95
CA ILE A 357 13.16 16.39 4.02
C ILE A 357 12.89 17.03 2.64
N ASP A 358 13.26 18.29 2.48
CA ASP A 358 12.87 19.10 1.31
C ASP A 358 13.54 18.66 -0.01
N ASP A 359 14.67 17.96 0.06
CA ASP A 359 15.43 17.51 -1.12
C ASP A 359 15.04 16.11 -1.62
N LEU A 360 14.00 15.46 -1.05
CA LEU A 360 13.54 14.15 -1.51
C LEU A 360 13.07 14.22 -2.97
N THR A 361 13.50 13.24 -3.76
CA THR A 361 12.81 12.94 -5.02
C THR A 361 11.49 12.22 -4.75
N VAL A 362 10.59 12.20 -5.74
CA VAL A 362 9.29 11.52 -5.57
C VAL A 362 9.47 10.02 -5.39
N GLU A 363 10.46 9.40 -6.03
CA GLU A 363 10.76 7.98 -5.85
C GLU A 363 11.26 7.66 -4.43
N GLN A 364 12.06 8.56 -3.82
CA GLN A 364 12.46 8.42 -2.41
C GLN A 364 11.28 8.60 -1.47
N ALA A 365 10.44 9.58 -1.75
CA ALA A 365 9.20 9.79 -0.99
C ALA A 365 8.29 8.56 -1.08
N PHE A 366 8.26 7.86 -2.21
CA PHE A 366 7.49 6.63 -2.35
C PHE A 366 7.97 5.54 -1.37
N GLU A 367 9.25 5.35 -1.16
CA GLU A 367 9.74 4.38 -0.18
C GLU A 367 9.23 4.67 1.24
N LEU A 368 9.24 5.95 1.65
CA LEU A 368 8.70 6.38 2.94
C LEU A 368 7.19 6.18 3.03
N SER A 369 6.44 6.57 2.00
CA SER A 369 4.99 6.45 1.99
C SER A 369 4.54 4.99 1.96
N ASP A 370 5.21 4.15 1.18
CA ASP A 370 4.89 2.73 1.01
C ASP A 370 5.01 1.96 2.34
N ALA A 371 6.04 2.25 3.13
CA ALA A 371 6.27 1.65 4.43
C ALA A 371 5.15 1.94 5.45
N SER A 372 4.35 2.97 5.25
CA SER A 372 3.21 3.29 6.11
C SER A 372 2.17 2.17 6.16
N ALA A 373 2.14 1.30 5.13
CA ALA A 373 1.29 0.11 5.10
C ALA A 373 1.61 -0.86 6.25
N GLU A 374 2.88 -0.99 6.61
CA GLU A 374 3.33 -1.88 7.69
C GLU A 374 2.99 -1.33 9.09
N ARG A 375 2.75 -0.05 9.20
CA ARG A 375 2.28 0.62 10.43
C ARG A 375 0.75 0.54 10.59
N SER A 376 0.06 -0.14 9.68
CA SER A 376 -1.42 -0.16 9.60
C SER A 376 -2.03 1.24 9.45
N ALA A 377 -1.30 2.19 8.86
CA ALA A 377 -1.82 3.52 8.59
C ALA A 377 -2.95 3.47 7.54
N ALA A 378 -3.96 4.32 7.70
CA ALA A 378 -5.07 4.44 6.76
C ALA A 378 -4.63 5.04 5.43
N GLY A 379 -3.69 5.99 5.47
CA GLY A 379 -3.11 6.67 4.32
C GLY A 379 -1.74 7.25 4.66
N CYS A 380 -1.06 7.79 3.66
CA CYS A 380 0.19 8.52 3.87
C CYS A 380 0.30 9.63 2.84
N THR A 381 0.86 10.77 3.24
CA THR A 381 1.27 11.84 2.34
C THR A 381 2.58 12.46 2.82
N ILE A 382 3.33 13.05 1.90
CA ILE A 382 4.66 13.62 2.19
C ILE A 382 4.72 15.04 1.63
N LYS A 383 5.22 15.98 2.46
CA LYS A 383 5.51 17.33 1.97
C LYS A 383 6.73 17.26 1.03
N LEU A 384 6.52 17.61 -0.24
CA LEU A 384 7.54 17.64 -1.28
C LEU A 384 7.76 19.06 -1.79
N SER A 385 8.87 19.27 -2.52
CA SER A 385 9.13 20.50 -3.23
C SER A 385 8.55 20.48 -4.65
N GLU A 386 8.11 21.63 -5.14
CA GLU A 386 7.64 21.81 -6.52
C GLU A 386 8.71 21.43 -7.54
N LYS A 387 9.99 21.65 -7.21
CA LYS A 387 11.13 21.26 -8.03
C LYS A 387 11.20 19.73 -8.23
N SER A 388 11.07 18.96 -7.14
CA SER A 388 11.11 17.49 -7.19
C SER A 388 9.92 16.94 -7.96
N VAL A 389 8.72 17.43 -7.67
CA VAL A 389 7.49 17.03 -8.36
C VAL A 389 7.53 17.44 -9.83
N GLY A 390 7.97 18.65 -10.16
CA GLY A 390 8.06 19.13 -11.53
C GLY A 390 9.04 18.32 -12.38
N GLY A 391 10.20 17.97 -11.85
CA GLY A 391 11.16 17.08 -12.53
C GLY A 391 10.57 15.69 -12.79
N TYR A 392 9.88 15.13 -11.80
CA TYR A 392 9.23 13.84 -11.91
C TYR A 392 8.11 13.80 -12.96
N LEU A 393 7.24 14.83 -12.99
CA LEU A 393 6.18 14.91 -13.99
C LEU A 393 6.71 15.06 -15.41
N LYS A 394 7.78 15.85 -15.63
CA LYS A 394 8.43 15.97 -16.95
C LYS A 394 8.91 14.63 -17.46
N SER A 395 9.62 13.88 -16.62
CA SER A 395 10.08 12.53 -16.94
C SER A 395 8.91 11.61 -17.29
N ASN A 396 7.85 11.63 -16.48
CA ASN A 396 6.72 10.71 -16.65
C ASN A 396 5.82 11.04 -17.83
N ILE A 397 5.76 12.29 -18.29
CA ILE A 397 5.09 12.63 -19.56
C ILE A 397 5.70 11.82 -20.71
N THR A 398 7.03 11.73 -20.78
CA THR A 398 7.73 10.93 -21.80
C THR A 398 7.41 9.43 -21.65
N LEU A 399 7.36 8.92 -20.41
CA LEU A 399 6.93 7.54 -20.14
C LEU A 399 5.50 7.28 -20.64
N LEU A 400 4.56 8.17 -20.35
CA LEU A 400 3.16 8.02 -20.78
C LEU A 400 3.03 8.07 -22.31
N GLN A 401 3.79 8.91 -22.98
CA GLN A 401 3.87 8.92 -24.43
C GLN A 401 4.43 7.59 -24.98
N TRP A 402 5.48 7.06 -24.34
CA TRP A 402 5.98 5.73 -24.68
C TRP A 402 4.90 4.65 -24.50
N MET A 403 4.11 4.70 -23.41
CA MET A 403 3.01 3.76 -23.19
C MET A 403 1.95 3.82 -24.28
N ILE A 404 1.65 4.99 -24.84
CA ILE A 404 0.76 5.15 -25.99
C ILE A 404 1.34 4.41 -27.19
N SER A 405 2.63 4.60 -27.51
CA SER A 405 3.28 3.94 -28.64
C SER A 405 3.33 2.42 -28.52
N GLU A 406 3.32 1.91 -27.28
CA GLU A 406 3.37 0.48 -26.96
C GLU A 406 1.98 -0.16 -26.76
N GLY A 407 0.91 0.61 -26.80
CA GLY A 407 -0.48 0.11 -26.73
C GLY A 407 -0.90 -0.39 -25.36
N TYR A 408 -0.58 0.33 -24.28
CA TYR A 408 -0.87 -0.07 -22.90
C TYR A 408 -2.32 0.16 -22.45
N GLY A 409 -3.18 0.73 -23.27
CA GLY A 409 -4.56 0.91 -22.90
C GLY A 409 -5.27 2.02 -23.67
N ASP A 410 -6.27 2.61 -23.05
CA ASP A 410 -7.03 3.69 -23.67
C ASP A 410 -6.17 4.95 -23.86
N ILE A 411 -5.89 5.27 -25.10
CA ILE A 411 -5.06 6.40 -25.50
C ILE A 411 -5.60 7.72 -24.95
N ARG A 412 -6.94 7.91 -24.96
CA ARG A 412 -7.57 9.14 -24.48
C ARG A 412 -7.36 9.35 -22.99
N THR A 413 -7.40 8.27 -22.22
CA THR A 413 -7.13 8.31 -20.78
C THR A 413 -5.68 8.69 -20.50
N ILE A 414 -4.72 8.11 -21.22
CA ILE A 414 -3.30 8.44 -21.07
C ILE A 414 -3.04 9.89 -21.50
N GLN A 415 -3.61 10.34 -22.62
CA GLN A 415 -3.51 11.73 -23.09
C GLN A 415 -4.07 12.73 -22.09
N ARG A 416 -5.26 12.46 -21.55
CA ARG A 416 -5.86 13.32 -20.53
C ARG A 416 -4.94 13.45 -19.31
N ARG A 417 -4.29 12.36 -18.91
CA ARG A 417 -3.31 12.36 -17.83
C ARG A 417 -2.07 13.18 -18.18
N ILE A 418 -1.51 13.03 -19.36
CA ILE A 418 -0.39 13.85 -19.86
C ILE A 418 -0.77 15.34 -19.84
N GLN A 419 -1.97 15.69 -20.32
CA GLN A 419 -2.41 17.07 -20.36
C GLN A 419 -2.50 17.68 -18.94
N LYS A 420 -3.10 16.96 -17.98
CA LYS A 420 -3.15 17.41 -16.58
C LYS A 420 -1.77 17.58 -15.95
N MET A 421 -0.79 16.75 -16.30
CA MET A 421 0.59 16.93 -15.85
C MET A 421 1.21 18.20 -16.46
N LYS A 422 0.97 18.47 -17.74
CA LYS A 422 1.41 19.69 -18.41
C LYS A 422 0.76 20.94 -17.83
N ASP A 423 -0.54 20.88 -17.52
CA ASP A 423 -1.28 21.98 -16.91
C ASP A 423 -0.70 22.33 -15.54
N TRP A 424 -0.40 21.33 -14.70
CA TRP A 424 0.25 21.57 -13.42
C TRP A 424 1.67 22.16 -13.58
N LEU A 425 2.44 21.69 -14.57
CA LEU A 425 3.78 22.21 -14.85
C LEU A 425 3.78 23.67 -15.35
N ALA A 426 2.67 24.14 -15.90
CA ALA A 426 2.52 25.53 -16.34
C ALA A 426 2.33 26.50 -15.15
N ASP A 427 1.75 26.04 -14.05
CA ASP A 427 1.54 26.80 -12.81
C ASP A 427 1.71 25.88 -11.59
N PRO A 428 2.96 25.53 -11.23
CA PRO A 428 3.25 24.56 -10.19
C PRO A 428 2.95 25.13 -8.80
N ILE A 429 1.97 24.55 -8.14
CA ILE A 429 1.60 24.88 -6.75
C ILE A 429 1.34 23.57 -6.01
N LEU A 430 1.91 23.44 -4.83
CA LEU A 430 1.64 22.34 -3.88
C LEU A 430 0.90 22.86 -2.65
N MET A 431 0.03 22.02 -2.10
CA MET A 431 -0.64 22.30 -0.85
C MET A 431 0.31 22.18 0.34
N GLU A 432 0.06 22.99 1.35
CA GLU A 432 0.75 22.91 2.65
C GLU A 432 -0.27 22.85 3.79
N ALA A 433 0.13 22.21 4.90
CA ALA A 433 -0.63 22.27 6.14
C ALA A 433 -0.71 23.72 6.66
N ASP A 434 -1.78 24.05 7.36
CA ASP A 434 -1.85 25.32 8.08
C ASP A 434 -0.90 25.28 9.28
N SER A 435 -0.35 26.44 9.66
CA SER A 435 0.69 26.53 10.69
C SER A 435 0.21 26.11 12.09
N ASP A 436 -1.11 26.16 12.32
CA ASP A 436 -1.76 25.79 13.57
C ASP A 436 -2.57 24.48 13.47
N ALA A 437 -2.31 23.66 12.44
CA ALA A 437 -2.93 22.36 12.27
C ALA A 437 -2.64 21.42 13.46
N GLU A 438 -3.64 20.66 13.87
CA GLU A 438 -3.52 19.72 14.99
C GLU A 438 -3.35 18.28 14.50
N TYR A 439 -2.49 17.51 15.20
CA TYR A 439 -2.18 16.11 14.94
C TYR A 439 -2.42 15.28 16.20
N SER A 440 -2.79 14.01 16.04
CA SER A 440 -2.95 13.07 17.17
C SER A 440 -1.63 12.80 17.90
N ALA A 441 -0.52 12.90 17.19
CA ALA A 441 0.83 12.89 17.73
C ALA A 441 1.79 13.55 16.73
N VAL A 442 2.92 14.04 17.25
CA VAL A 442 4.04 14.56 16.45
C VAL A 442 5.29 13.81 16.89
N ILE A 443 5.95 13.10 15.97
CA ILE A 443 7.20 12.38 16.21
C ILE A 443 8.31 13.16 15.52
N SER A 444 9.26 13.67 16.31
CA SER A 444 10.39 14.46 15.79
C SER A 444 11.63 13.58 15.69
N ILE A 445 12.25 13.55 14.52
CA ILE A 445 13.44 12.73 14.23
C ILE A 445 14.55 13.65 13.74
N ASP A 446 15.65 13.74 14.53
CA ASP A 446 16.86 14.44 14.09
C ASP A 446 17.77 13.48 13.33
N LEU A 447 17.93 13.70 12.02
CA LEU A 447 18.77 12.90 11.14
C LEU A 447 20.26 12.91 11.56
N ASN A 448 20.70 13.94 12.31
CA ASN A 448 22.06 14.00 12.85
C ASN A 448 22.29 12.95 13.95
N GLU A 449 21.25 12.46 14.60
CA GLU A 449 21.32 11.44 15.66
C GLU A 449 21.35 10.00 15.10
N ILE A 450 21.00 9.80 13.82
CA ILE A 450 21.05 8.47 13.19
C ILE A 450 22.49 8.20 12.76
N SER A 451 23.26 7.56 13.65
CA SER A 451 24.70 7.33 13.49
C SER A 451 25.07 5.96 12.94
N GLU A 452 24.12 5.05 12.80
CA GLU A 452 24.29 3.70 12.24
C GLU A 452 22.99 3.19 11.60
N PRO A 453 23.04 2.16 10.75
CA PRO A 453 21.85 1.57 10.14
C PRO A 453 20.83 1.08 11.17
N ILE A 454 19.56 1.18 10.80
CA ILE A 454 18.44 0.68 11.59
C ILE A 454 17.80 -0.49 10.82
N VAL A 455 17.63 -1.61 11.50
CA VAL A 455 17.01 -2.82 10.95
C VAL A 455 15.68 -3.11 11.64
N CYS A 456 14.74 -3.79 10.95
CA CYS A 456 13.60 -4.38 11.63
C CYS A 456 13.86 -5.87 11.83
N CYS A 457 13.79 -6.32 13.09
CA CYS A 457 14.12 -7.67 13.51
C CYS A 457 13.08 -8.70 13.02
N PRO A 458 13.43 -9.99 13.02
CA PRO A 458 12.56 -11.04 12.51
C PRO A 458 11.16 -11.07 13.11
N ASN A 459 10.18 -11.33 12.23
CA ASN A 459 8.79 -11.57 12.51
C ASN A 459 7.92 -10.35 12.89
N ASP A 460 8.48 -9.15 12.97
CA ASP A 460 7.69 -7.92 13.17
C ASP A 460 8.36 -6.72 12.45
N PRO A 461 7.69 -6.05 11.50
CA PRO A 461 8.24 -4.89 10.81
C PRO A 461 8.32 -3.64 11.72
N ASP A 462 7.74 -3.70 12.92
CA ASP A 462 7.82 -2.65 13.94
C ASP A 462 9.01 -2.84 14.89
N ASP A 463 9.63 -4.04 14.98
CA ASP A 463 10.77 -4.32 15.89
C ASP A 463 12.07 -3.71 15.34
N ALA A 464 12.12 -2.39 15.36
CA ALA A 464 13.27 -1.62 14.87
C ALA A 464 14.39 -1.53 15.92
N LYS A 465 15.62 -1.88 15.51
CA LYS A 465 16.84 -1.84 16.34
C LYS A 465 18.02 -1.28 15.56
N LEU A 466 19.01 -0.81 16.30
CA LEU A 466 20.28 -0.40 15.71
C LEU A 466 21.06 -1.62 15.20
N LEU A 467 21.88 -1.43 14.18
CA LEU A 467 22.74 -2.49 13.64
C LEU A 467 23.64 -3.10 14.73
N SER A 468 24.17 -2.28 15.63
CA SER A 468 25.02 -2.71 16.75
C SER A 468 24.34 -3.71 17.69
N ASP A 469 23.00 -3.67 17.81
CA ASP A 469 22.24 -4.59 18.68
C ASP A 469 22.13 -6.01 18.11
N VAL A 470 22.35 -6.18 16.79
CA VAL A 470 22.16 -7.45 16.06
C VAL A 470 23.41 -7.88 15.29
N ALA A 471 24.51 -7.15 15.40
CA ALA A 471 25.76 -7.46 14.71
C ALA A 471 26.27 -8.86 15.06
N GLY A 472 26.70 -9.61 14.03
CA GLY A 472 27.23 -10.97 14.19
C GLY A 472 26.24 -12.08 13.93
N ASP A 473 24.94 -11.80 13.83
CA ASP A 473 23.93 -12.80 13.47
C ASP A 473 24.24 -13.39 12.10
N GLN A 474 24.28 -14.71 12.02
CA GLN A 474 24.58 -15.44 10.77
C GLN A 474 23.50 -15.22 9.73
N VAL A 475 23.88 -15.14 8.46
CA VAL A 475 22.99 -14.89 7.33
C VAL A 475 23.14 -16.01 6.30
N ASP A 476 22.01 -16.62 5.91
CA ASP A 476 21.95 -17.70 4.94
C ASP A 476 21.55 -17.21 3.54
N ASP A 477 20.62 -16.27 3.49
CA ASP A 477 20.03 -15.75 2.26
C ASP A 477 19.94 -14.23 2.25
N VAL A 478 20.05 -13.65 1.07
CA VAL A 478 19.77 -12.22 0.81
C VAL A 478 18.71 -12.09 -0.27
N PHE A 479 17.74 -11.22 -0.04
CA PHE A 479 16.75 -10.83 -1.04
C PHE A 479 16.75 -9.31 -1.24
N ILE A 480 17.07 -8.87 -2.45
CA ILE A 480 16.94 -7.48 -2.90
C ILE A 480 15.83 -7.38 -3.93
N GLY A 481 14.76 -6.70 -3.56
CA GLY A 481 13.55 -6.53 -4.36
C GLY A 481 12.44 -5.92 -3.53
N SER A 482 11.34 -5.64 -4.10
CA SER A 482 10.09 -5.08 -3.55
C SER A 482 9.73 -3.73 -4.15
N CYS A 483 8.50 -3.25 -3.89
CA CYS A 483 8.03 -1.93 -4.29
C CYS A 483 8.85 -0.79 -3.67
N MET A 484 9.42 -0.98 -2.47
CA MET A 484 10.25 0.01 -1.77
C MET A 484 11.70 0.04 -2.24
N THR A 485 12.09 -0.73 -3.24
CA THR A 485 13.49 -0.84 -3.68
C THR A 485 13.61 -0.26 -5.08
N ASN A 486 14.01 1.00 -5.19
CA ASN A 486 14.22 1.67 -6.49
C ASN A 486 15.56 1.24 -7.13
N ILE A 487 15.76 1.63 -8.40
CA ILE A 487 16.92 1.22 -9.20
C ILE A 487 18.28 1.57 -8.56
N GLY A 488 18.36 2.66 -7.79
CA GLY A 488 19.60 3.08 -7.13
C GLY A 488 20.13 2.04 -6.15
N HIS A 489 19.23 1.40 -5.41
CA HIS A 489 19.59 0.34 -4.45
C HIS A 489 20.13 -0.92 -5.14
N PHE A 490 19.62 -1.25 -6.33
CA PHE A 490 20.17 -2.34 -7.14
C PHE A 490 21.58 -2.00 -7.63
N ARG A 491 21.81 -0.76 -8.08
CA ARG A 491 23.15 -0.32 -8.48
C ARG A 491 24.10 -0.34 -7.30
N ALA A 492 23.68 0.12 -6.12
CA ALA A 492 24.48 0.06 -4.90
C ALA A 492 24.90 -1.38 -4.55
N ALA A 493 23.93 -2.29 -4.56
CA ALA A 493 24.20 -3.72 -4.37
C ALA A 493 25.20 -4.27 -5.40
N GLY A 494 25.02 -3.94 -6.67
CA GLY A 494 25.92 -4.34 -7.75
C GLY A 494 27.35 -3.82 -7.55
N LYS A 495 27.51 -2.56 -7.15
CA LYS A 495 28.85 -2.00 -6.86
C LYS A 495 29.55 -2.69 -5.69
N LEU A 496 28.80 -3.06 -4.65
CA LEU A 496 29.36 -3.82 -3.52
C LEU A 496 29.74 -5.24 -3.92
N LEU A 497 28.91 -5.90 -4.75
CA LEU A 497 29.15 -7.25 -5.24
C LEU A 497 30.31 -7.34 -6.25
N ASP A 498 30.52 -6.31 -7.06
CA ASP A 498 31.60 -6.30 -8.08
C ASP A 498 32.99 -6.34 -7.46
N GLU A 499 33.14 -5.85 -6.23
CA GLU A 499 34.40 -5.83 -5.50
C GLU A 499 34.58 -7.02 -4.54
N ALA A 500 33.59 -7.91 -4.44
CA ALA A 500 33.66 -9.07 -3.57
C ALA A 500 34.35 -10.24 -4.28
N ASP A 501 35.35 -10.84 -3.65
CA ASP A 501 36.01 -12.04 -4.16
C ASP A 501 35.05 -13.24 -4.21
N SER A 502 34.11 -13.30 -3.27
CA SER A 502 33.05 -14.33 -3.18
C SER A 502 31.90 -13.84 -2.32
N ILE A 503 30.73 -14.39 -2.51
CA ILE A 503 29.60 -14.24 -1.59
C ILE A 503 29.36 -15.55 -0.84
N ASN A 504 29.07 -15.43 0.46
CA ASN A 504 28.93 -16.59 1.35
C ASN A 504 27.48 -17.05 1.54
N THR A 505 26.52 -16.33 0.90
CA THR A 505 25.08 -16.55 1.05
C THR A 505 24.43 -16.79 -0.30
N ARG A 506 23.22 -17.32 -0.31
CA ARG A 506 22.38 -17.29 -1.50
C ARG A 506 21.83 -15.87 -1.68
N PHE A 507 21.88 -15.40 -2.92
CA PHE A 507 21.53 -14.01 -3.22
C PHE A 507 20.48 -13.93 -4.32
N TRP A 508 19.40 -13.19 -4.06
CA TRP A 508 18.28 -13.02 -4.96
C TRP A 508 18.10 -11.56 -5.33
N ILE A 509 18.03 -11.28 -6.62
CA ILE A 509 17.82 -9.94 -7.19
C ILE A 509 16.51 -9.95 -7.98
N CYS A 510 15.54 -9.11 -7.57
CA CYS A 510 14.24 -9.01 -8.23
C CYS A 510 13.89 -7.52 -8.43
N PRO A 511 14.23 -6.90 -9.57
CA PRO A 511 13.91 -5.50 -9.85
C PRO A 511 12.40 -5.24 -9.80
N PRO A 512 11.97 -4.01 -9.46
CA PRO A 512 10.55 -3.72 -9.30
C PRO A 512 9.81 -3.69 -10.64
N THR A 513 10.45 -3.27 -11.72
CA THR A 513 9.82 -3.22 -13.04
C THR A 513 10.74 -3.77 -14.13
N ARG A 514 10.13 -4.11 -15.26
CA ARG A 514 10.85 -4.48 -16.49
C ARG A 514 11.77 -3.35 -16.99
N MET A 515 11.38 -2.10 -16.75
CA MET A 515 12.20 -0.95 -17.12
C MET A 515 13.49 -0.89 -16.28
N ASP A 516 13.37 -1.11 -14.96
CA ASP A 516 14.53 -1.17 -14.06
C ASP A 516 15.45 -2.34 -14.45
N ALA A 517 14.88 -3.52 -14.71
CA ALA A 517 15.65 -4.70 -15.16
C ALA A 517 16.42 -4.43 -16.47
N HIS A 518 15.75 -3.81 -17.46
CA HIS A 518 16.36 -3.48 -18.75
C HIS A 518 17.50 -2.47 -18.58
N THR A 519 17.30 -1.41 -17.82
CA THR A 519 18.33 -0.41 -17.55
C THR A 519 19.53 -1.01 -16.82
N LEU A 520 19.30 -1.86 -15.81
CA LEU A 520 20.37 -2.56 -15.10
C LEU A 520 21.15 -3.52 -16.02
N MET A 521 20.49 -4.16 -17.01
CA MET A 521 21.16 -4.97 -18.03
C MET A 521 22.03 -4.11 -18.94
N GLU A 522 21.53 -2.99 -19.47
CA GLU A 522 22.27 -2.08 -20.33
C GLU A 522 23.48 -1.46 -19.60
N GLU A 523 23.33 -1.16 -18.29
CA GLU A 523 24.42 -0.64 -17.46
C GLU A 523 25.43 -1.74 -17.03
N GLY A 524 25.18 -3.03 -17.36
CA GLY A 524 26.08 -4.14 -17.09
C GLY A 524 25.94 -4.80 -15.72
N TYR A 525 25.00 -4.36 -14.88
CA TYR A 525 24.83 -4.89 -13.53
C TYR A 525 24.43 -6.38 -13.50
N TYR A 526 23.67 -6.85 -14.48
CA TYR A 526 23.32 -8.27 -14.58
C TYR A 526 24.54 -9.19 -14.74
N ASN A 527 25.59 -8.71 -15.44
CA ASN A 527 26.86 -9.44 -15.52
C ASN A 527 27.56 -9.49 -14.16
N ILE A 528 27.51 -8.39 -13.40
CA ILE A 528 28.08 -8.33 -12.03
C ILE A 528 27.34 -9.32 -11.12
N TYR A 529 26.02 -9.29 -11.12
CA TYR A 529 25.21 -10.23 -10.32
C TYR A 529 25.51 -11.69 -10.66
N GLY A 530 25.55 -12.01 -11.98
CA GLY A 530 25.86 -13.37 -12.44
C GLY A 530 27.27 -13.82 -12.02
N LYS A 531 28.28 -12.95 -12.16
CA LYS A 531 29.66 -13.22 -11.71
C LYS A 531 29.74 -13.47 -10.20
N ALA A 532 28.99 -12.70 -9.41
CA ALA A 532 28.89 -12.87 -7.96
C ALA A 532 28.07 -14.12 -7.55
N GLY A 533 27.41 -14.81 -8.48
CA GLY A 533 26.56 -15.96 -8.20
C GLY A 533 25.16 -15.60 -7.70
N ALA A 534 24.75 -14.35 -7.82
CA ALA A 534 23.40 -13.92 -7.49
C ALA A 534 22.38 -14.35 -8.56
N ARG A 535 21.22 -14.75 -8.11
CA ARG A 535 20.10 -15.15 -8.97
C ARG A 535 19.20 -13.96 -9.28
N THR A 536 19.05 -13.65 -10.54
CA THR A 536 18.13 -12.61 -11.02
C THR A 536 16.77 -13.22 -11.37
N GLU A 537 15.71 -12.54 -10.97
CA GLU A 537 14.33 -13.02 -11.11
C GLU A 537 13.46 -12.06 -11.90
N MET A 538 12.31 -12.56 -12.39
CA MET A 538 11.33 -11.74 -13.10
C MET A 538 10.81 -10.61 -12.22
N PRO A 539 10.73 -9.38 -12.74
CA PRO A 539 10.17 -8.24 -12.02
C PRO A 539 8.75 -8.48 -11.50
N GLY A 540 8.51 -8.17 -10.24
CA GLY A 540 7.20 -8.33 -9.61
C GLY A 540 7.23 -8.57 -8.11
N CYS A 541 6.06 -8.87 -7.54
CA CYS A 541 5.88 -9.11 -6.10
C CYS A 541 6.00 -10.59 -5.71
N SER A 542 6.05 -11.51 -6.66
CA SER A 542 5.93 -12.96 -6.39
C SER A 542 6.96 -13.47 -5.40
N LEU A 543 8.23 -13.06 -5.54
CA LEU A 543 9.32 -13.47 -4.64
C LEU A 543 9.17 -12.82 -3.26
N CYS A 544 8.90 -11.53 -3.21
CA CYS A 544 8.65 -10.78 -1.96
C CYS A 544 7.49 -11.37 -1.13
N MET A 545 6.52 -12.00 -1.79
CA MET A 545 5.39 -12.68 -1.15
C MET A 545 5.68 -14.14 -0.77
N GLY A 546 6.84 -14.69 -1.13
CA GLY A 546 7.17 -16.11 -0.95
C GLY A 546 6.37 -17.07 -1.83
N ASN A 547 5.80 -16.59 -2.94
CA ASN A 547 5.01 -17.38 -3.87
C ASN A 547 5.87 -18.01 -4.98
N GLN A 548 7.00 -17.39 -5.32
CA GLN A 548 7.89 -17.84 -6.40
C GLN A 548 8.95 -18.83 -5.92
N ALA A 549 9.60 -18.50 -4.81
CA ALA A 549 10.61 -19.33 -4.19
C ALA A 549 10.55 -19.16 -2.67
N ARG A 550 11.07 -20.16 -1.95
CA ARG A 550 11.16 -20.16 -0.50
C ARG A 550 12.58 -20.45 -0.05
N VAL A 551 12.99 -19.80 1.02
CA VAL A 551 14.23 -20.11 1.71
C VAL A 551 14.11 -21.41 2.51
N LEU A 552 15.21 -21.97 2.94
CA LEU A 552 15.21 -23.16 3.80
C LEU A 552 14.52 -22.86 5.13
N ALA A 553 13.95 -23.93 5.74
CA ALA A 553 13.34 -23.81 7.05
C ALA A 553 14.36 -23.31 8.08
N GLY A 554 13.96 -22.30 8.86
CA GLY A 554 14.80 -21.68 9.88
C GLY A 554 15.93 -20.77 9.35
N ALA A 555 16.03 -20.55 8.04
CA ALA A 555 17.06 -19.69 7.46
C ALA A 555 16.94 -18.24 7.94
N THR A 556 18.08 -17.58 8.13
CA THR A 556 18.16 -16.13 8.39
C THR A 556 18.36 -15.38 7.09
N VAL A 557 17.50 -14.40 6.85
CA VAL A 557 17.41 -13.66 5.57
C VAL A 557 17.56 -12.17 5.81
N LEU A 558 18.45 -11.51 5.08
CA LEU A 558 18.44 -10.06 4.95
C LEU A 558 17.59 -9.65 3.73
N SER A 559 16.62 -8.79 3.94
CA SER A 559 15.63 -8.53 2.91
C SER A 559 15.29 -7.05 2.77
N THR A 560 15.20 -6.58 1.53
CA THR A 560 14.61 -5.27 1.22
C THR A 560 13.10 -5.34 1.01
N SER A 561 12.46 -6.46 1.33
CA SER A 561 10.99 -6.57 1.27
C SER A 561 10.33 -5.59 2.24
N THR A 562 9.04 -5.42 2.08
CA THR A 562 8.24 -4.55 2.94
C THR A 562 7.88 -5.21 4.26
N ARG A 563 7.80 -6.56 4.29
CA ARG A 563 7.24 -7.37 5.39
C ARG A 563 8.13 -8.53 5.75
N ASN A 564 8.19 -8.81 7.05
CA ASN A 564 8.93 -9.96 7.60
C ASN A 564 8.07 -10.81 8.55
N PHE A 565 6.77 -10.89 8.31
CA PHE A 565 5.88 -11.72 9.11
C PHE A 565 6.32 -13.19 9.12
N PRO A 566 6.01 -13.94 10.20
CA PRO A 566 6.40 -15.35 10.32
C PRO A 566 6.03 -16.18 9.10
N ASN A 567 6.93 -17.04 8.68
CA ASN A 567 6.78 -17.99 7.56
C ASN A 567 6.57 -17.34 6.17
N ARG A 568 6.78 -16.03 6.01
CA ARG A 568 6.55 -15.35 4.73
C ARG A 568 7.49 -15.85 3.63
N LEU A 569 8.80 -15.88 3.87
CA LEU A 569 9.79 -16.33 2.88
C LEU A 569 10.17 -17.80 3.03
N GLY A 570 9.87 -18.46 4.15
CA GLY A 570 10.16 -19.84 4.43
C GLY A 570 9.62 -20.28 5.78
N ASP A 571 9.51 -21.56 6.04
CA ASP A 571 9.05 -22.12 7.32
C ASP A 571 10.07 -21.76 8.43
N GLY A 572 9.60 -21.06 9.47
CA GLY A 572 10.43 -20.62 10.58
C GLY A 572 11.57 -19.68 10.19
N ALA A 573 11.56 -19.11 8.99
CA ALA A 573 12.62 -18.20 8.53
C ALA A 573 12.65 -16.92 9.36
N ASN A 574 13.87 -16.49 9.73
CA ASN A 574 14.13 -15.25 10.43
C ASN A 574 14.48 -14.15 9.43
N VAL A 575 13.54 -13.29 9.11
CA VAL A 575 13.72 -12.25 8.08
C VAL A 575 13.96 -10.90 8.73
N TYR A 576 15.16 -10.35 8.54
CA TYR A 576 15.48 -8.96 8.85
C TYR A 576 15.08 -8.06 7.68
N LEU A 577 14.44 -6.92 7.96
CA LEU A 577 14.27 -5.87 6.97
C LEU A 577 15.46 -4.91 7.07
N THR A 578 16.14 -4.69 5.95
CA THR A 578 17.37 -3.90 5.87
C THR A 578 17.40 -3.05 4.60
N SER A 579 18.35 -2.13 4.52
CA SER A 579 18.72 -1.51 3.23
C SER A 579 19.36 -2.53 2.30
N ALA A 580 19.36 -2.25 1.00
CA ALA A 580 20.04 -3.09 0.00
C ALA A 580 21.57 -3.11 0.22
N GLU A 581 22.10 -1.98 0.67
CA GLU A 581 23.50 -1.79 0.99
C GLU A 581 23.91 -2.69 2.17
N LEU A 582 23.15 -2.64 3.26
CA LEU A 582 23.41 -3.48 4.43
C LEU A 582 23.20 -4.97 4.10
N ALA A 583 22.14 -5.31 3.36
CA ALA A 583 21.90 -6.68 2.90
C ALA A 583 23.05 -7.21 2.06
N SER A 584 23.61 -6.38 1.17
CA SER A 584 24.74 -6.77 0.33
C SER A 584 26.00 -7.02 1.14
N VAL A 585 26.33 -6.14 2.08
CA VAL A 585 27.49 -6.32 2.98
C VAL A 585 27.30 -7.58 3.84
N GLY A 586 26.11 -7.77 4.43
CA GLY A 586 25.80 -8.95 5.21
C GLY A 586 25.90 -10.24 4.39
N GLY A 587 25.46 -10.21 3.13
CA GLY A 587 25.57 -11.35 2.21
C GLY A 587 27.01 -11.68 1.83
N ILE A 588 27.86 -10.69 1.64
CA ILE A 588 29.30 -10.88 1.38
C ILE A 588 29.96 -11.51 2.60
N LEU A 589 29.67 -11.02 3.80
CA LEU A 589 30.29 -11.48 5.05
C LEU A 589 29.67 -12.81 5.58
N GLY A 590 28.48 -13.18 5.16
CA GLY A 590 27.70 -14.31 5.72
C GLY A 590 27.14 -14.03 7.12
N ARG A 591 27.14 -12.79 7.57
CA ARG A 591 26.62 -12.34 8.86
C ARG A 591 26.28 -10.85 8.82
N LEU A 592 25.47 -10.37 9.75
CA LEU A 592 25.30 -8.94 9.96
C LEU A 592 26.65 -8.31 10.39
N PRO A 593 27.11 -7.25 9.68
CA PRO A 593 28.36 -6.58 10.00
C PRO A 593 28.27 -5.81 11.32
N THR A 594 29.43 -5.48 11.89
CA THR A 594 29.52 -4.37 12.84
C THR A 594 29.31 -3.04 12.09
N SER A 595 28.97 -1.96 12.81
CA SER A 595 28.82 -0.63 12.21
C SER A 595 30.11 -0.17 11.51
N ASP A 596 31.27 -0.41 12.08
CA ASP A 596 32.56 -0.06 11.45
C ASP A 596 32.81 -0.83 10.16
N GLU A 597 32.51 -2.13 10.12
CA GLU A 597 32.62 -2.95 8.92
C GLU A 597 31.63 -2.44 7.84
N TYR A 598 30.40 -2.17 8.21
CA TYR A 598 29.41 -1.62 7.28
C TYR A 598 29.90 -0.31 6.67
N PHE A 599 30.34 0.65 7.48
CA PHE A 599 30.78 1.94 6.97
C PHE A 599 32.04 1.85 6.11
N ALA A 600 32.91 0.85 6.32
CA ALA A 600 34.03 0.61 5.43
C ALA A 600 33.59 0.28 3.99
N TYR A 601 32.50 -0.45 3.83
CA TYR A 601 31.88 -0.71 2.52
C TYR A 601 31.06 0.48 2.01
N ALA A 602 30.22 1.07 2.85
CA ALA A 602 29.32 2.18 2.49
C ALA A 602 30.07 3.42 1.97
N LYS A 603 31.27 3.68 2.50
CA LYS A 603 32.13 4.77 2.03
C LYS A 603 32.39 4.73 0.52
N LYS A 604 32.41 3.56 -0.10
CA LYS A 604 32.60 3.39 -1.53
C LYS A 604 31.37 3.87 -2.30
N ILE A 605 30.17 3.55 -1.78
CA ILE A 605 28.89 3.99 -2.36
C ILE A 605 28.75 5.51 -2.24
N ASP A 606 29.08 6.09 -1.07
CA ASP A 606 28.99 7.53 -0.84
C ASP A 606 29.80 8.35 -1.87
N SER A 607 30.97 7.85 -2.26
CA SER A 607 31.80 8.53 -3.24
C SER A 607 31.18 8.59 -4.65
N MET A 608 30.24 7.71 -4.94
CA MET A 608 29.54 7.55 -6.23
C MET A 608 28.02 7.78 -6.11
N ALA A 609 27.56 8.30 -4.99
CA ALA A 609 26.12 8.38 -4.66
C ALA A 609 25.27 9.05 -5.75
N THR A 610 25.77 10.14 -6.35
CA THR A 610 25.08 10.84 -7.44
C THR A 610 24.85 9.98 -8.69
N GLU A 611 25.81 9.08 -9.01
CA GLU A 611 25.70 8.17 -10.14
C GLU A 611 24.80 6.97 -9.78
N ILE A 612 24.99 6.39 -8.61
CA ILE A 612 24.31 5.19 -8.15
C ILE A 612 22.81 5.46 -7.94
N TYR A 613 22.48 6.51 -7.17
CA TYR A 613 21.10 6.81 -6.79
C TYR A 613 20.35 7.71 -7.79
N ARG A 614 20.89 7.89 -9.01
CA ARG A 614 20.11 8.55 -10.06
C ARG A 614 18.89 7.70 -10.42
N TYR A 615 17.76 8.36 -10.60
CA TYR A 615 16.53 7.69 -11.02
C TYR A 615 16.45 7.55 -12.54
N MET A 616 15.44 6.82 -12.98
CA MET A 616 15.10 6.71 -14.39
C MET A 616 14.40 8.01 -14.83
N ASN A 617 15.14 8.91 -15.44
CA ASN A 617 14.60 10.11 -16.07
C ASN A 617 14.29 9.78 -17.54
N PHE A 618 13.04 9.39 -17.82
CA PHE A 618 12.62 8.92 -19.15
C PHE A 618 12.81 9.96 -20.24
N ASP A 619 12.68 11.24 -19.92
CA ASP A 619 12.96 12.38 -20.81
C ASP A 619 14.45 12.55 -21.17
N GLN A 620 15.34 11.76 -20.55
CA GLN A 620 16.78 11.73 -20.82
C GLN A 620 17.23 10.40 -21.46
N ILE A 621 16.34 9.45 -21.65
CA ILE A 621 16.62 8.13 -22.24
C ILE A 621 16.16 8.11 -23.68
N ALA A 622 17.12 7.96 -24.62
CA ALA A 622 16.86 8.09 -26.06
C ALA A 622 15.77 7.16 -26.60
N SER A 623 15.68 5.91 -26.11
CA SER A 623 14.64 4.96 -26.52
C SER A 623 13.22 5.45 -26.18
N PHE A 624 13.04 6.07 -25.01
CA PHE A 624 11.76 6.64 -24.59
C PHE A 624 11.44 7.94 -25.33
N GLN A 625 12.42 8.82 -25.56
CA GLN A 625 12.26 10.03 -26.38
C GLN A 625 11.80 9.71 -27.80
N ASN A 626 12.48 8.76 -28.47
CA ASN A 626 12.11 8.32 -29.80
C ASN A 626 10.71 7.72 -29.90
N ALA A 627 10.27 7.02 -28.85
CA ALA A 627 8.93 6.48 -28.78
C ALA A 627 7.87 7.56 -28.49
N ALA A 628 8.21 8.58 -27.72
CA ALA A 628 7.34 9.73 -27.48
C ALA A 628 7.02 10.49 -28.78
N GLU A 629 7.99 10.69 -29.66
CA GLU A 629 7.78 11.29 -30.99
C GLU A 629 6.81 10.47 -31.87
N LYS A 630 6.86 9.13 -31.76
CA LYS A 630 5.91 8.25 -32.45
C LYS A 630 4.49 8.39 -31.90
N ALA A 631 4.36 8.53 -30.59
CA ALA A 631 3.07 8.73 -29.96
C ALA A 631 2.37 9.99 -30.48
N ASP A 632 3.07 11.11 -30.61
CA ASP A 632 2.52 12.34 -31.18
C ASP A 632 1.99 12.14 -32.62
N THR A 633 2.65 11.27 -33.40
CA THR A 633 2.20 10.91 -34.76
C THR A 633 0.93 10.04 -34.74
N ILE A 634 0.81 9.12 -33.79
CA ILE A 634 -0.39 8.27 -33.60
C ILE A 634 -1.59 9.17 -33.22
N LEU A 635 -1.37 10.09 -32.32
CA LEU A 635 -2.36 11.03 -31.84
C LEU A 635 -2.89 11.96 -32.97
N ALA A 636 -1.98 12.46 -33.80
CA ALA A 636 -2.36 13.29 -34.93
C ALA A 636 -3.24 12.55 -35.95
N LYS A 637 -3.07 11.24 -36.12
CA LYS A 637 -3.92 10.40 -36.99
C LYS A 637 -5.30 10.14 -36.40
N GLU A 638 -5.40 9.82 -35.12
CA GLU A 638 -6.72 9.59 -34.48
C GLU A 638 -7.61 10.84 -34.47
N ILE A 639 -7.05 12.03 -34.38
CA ILE A 639 -7.80 13.29 -34.43
C ILE A 639 -8.40 13.48 -35.85
N VAL A 640 -7.71 13.05 -36.90
CA VAL A 640 -8.18 13.17 -38.29
C VAL A 640 -9.29 12.16 -38.59
N ASP A 641 -9.27 10.96 -37.99
CA ASP A 641 -10.29 9.92 -38.23
C ASP A 641 -11.62 10.17 -37.47
N VAL A 642 -11.66 11.14 -36.57
CA VAL A 642 -12.87 11.51 -35.77
C VAL A 642 -13.46 12.86 -36.25
N SER A 643 -12.79 13.58 -37.11
CA SER A 643 -13.24 14.84 -37.73
C SER A 643 -13.85 14.59 -39.13
#